data_53c9a336144f734150c25bc3ad30cbb1
#
_entry.id   53c9a336144f734150c25bc3ad30cbb1
#
_cell.length_a   1.000
_cell.length_b   1.000
_cell.length_c   1.000
_cell.angle_alpha   90.00
_cell.angle_beta   90.00
_cell.angle_gamma   90.00
#
_symmetry.space_group_name_H-M   'P 1'
#
loop_
_entity.id
_entity.type
_entity.pdbx_description
1 polymer ?
#
loop_
_entity_poly.entity_id
_entity_poly.type
_entity_poly.pdbx_seq_one_letter_code
_entity_poly.pdbx_strand_id
1 'polypeptide(L)'
;MNLTHYEWHYRSLPDDWQDKVAEWRQAGLGYSDTFLRLCLARGLKTLEEIKDATNQMPQTFHDAFLLYDMDRAVERIQAAIEDQELILIYGDYDADGITSTLILYETLEMLGARVIYYVPNRLIDGYGPNLARYQDFVDQGVQLILTCDNGIAGFEAIEWAMQAGVDVIVTDHHEVQATLPAAYAVVHPRHPQGHYPFPDLSGAGVALKLATALLGEVPTELVELAAIGTVSDVVSLRDENRTLVLSGLQLMRDTMRIGLRLLLEEEQVDMENMTADTIGFTIGPRLNAIGRLGDPTPALELLKTQDEDEAQELLALINEKNQERKDLVANIMDQVSQRLGQGPIPHIIIESDPSWPAGVVGIVAGRLSEQYQRPALIFQYQADKGQYKGSGRSTEAVHLFDWLTDIKEHLAQFGGHAQAAGMTVAQDHWQEFVSALQAKAQVQAEIGTRKAPLTIDLSLKLGEVGTDFIQEVQLLGPFGMDNDKPVFAIEEAKINQMRLIGTNGQHAKLVLGQDGQELNAIGFEFADRMRDRQVGDSLTAVGHLDLNKWQNRISPQLLLSDIGVSGAAWYDWRASGQQGRLWQLDQVVYVCQREAVKAQVSSRLQPGSGLMTYQEAQEANLANYQGLVLLEPPKQMSDLDQLVLNQDWQSYYLVLYAQESKYLAGLPQRADFAKLYRWLISQEPFNLRARLAEISQGLAINPVQLKLMFHVFYEAGFVSIQEGQVAVQEASRHQNTNLEETAAYRAYQAAMDSEQALVFATLDQIKEYVKRIRS
;
A
#
# COMPACT_ATOMS: atom_id res chain seq x y z
N MET A 1 -10.65 14.63 4.36
CA MET A 1 -9.72 13.49 4.48
C MET A 1 -8.92 13.39 3.19
N ASN A 2 -7.61 13.51 3.29
CA ASN A 2 -6.72 13.27 2.15
C ASN A 2 -6.84 11.78 1.82
N LEU A 3 -7.39 11.42 0.65
CA LEU A 3 -7.72 10.04 0.28
C LEU A 3 -6.49 9.18 0.00
N THR A 4 -5.33 9.82 -0.22
CA THR A 4 -4.10 9.09 -0.47
C THR A 4 -3.64 8.39 0.80
N HIS A 5 -3.33 7.10 0.68
CA HIS A 5 -2.70 6.32 1.76
C HIS A 5 -1.20 6.68 1.85
N TYR A 6 -0.60 7.00 0.72
CA TYR A 6 0.82 7.33 0.56
C TYR A 6 1.04 8.83 0.33
N GLU A 7 2.28 9.29 0.57
CA GLU A 7 2.80 10.57 0.10
C GLU A 7 3.40 10.37 -1.30
N TRP A 8 2.81 10.99 -2.32
CA TRP A 8 3.19 10.76 -3.72
C TRP A 8 4.37 11.63 -4.13
N HIS A 9 5.42 10.98 -4.62
CA HIS A 9 6.60 11.61 -5.18
C HIS A 9 6.72 11.26 -6.67
N TYR A 10 6.53 12.26 -7.52
CA TYR A 10 6.65 12.07 -8.97
C TYR A 10 8.11 12.18 -9.40
N ARG A 11 8.60 11.20 -10.18
CA ARG A 11 9.89 11.35 -10.86
C ARG A 11 9.82 12.46 -11.89
N SER A 12 10.83 13.32 -11.93
CA SER A 12 10.95 14.38 -12.93
C SER A 12 11.60 13.85 -14.19
N LEU A 13 11.06 14.24 -15.33
CA LEU A 13 11.74 14.10 -16.60
C LEU A 13 12.78 15.23 -16.75
N PRO A 14 13.95 14.98 -17.41
CA PRO A 14 14.87 16.06 -17.76
C PRO A 14 14.21 17.04 -18.72
N ASP A 15 14.62 18.31 -18.69
CA ASP A 15 14.00 19.37 -19.51
C ASP A 15 14.07 19.08 -21.03
N ASP A 16 15.11 18.36 -21.46
CA ASP A 16 15.37 17.95 -22.84
C ASP A 16 14.78 16.58 -23.22
N TRP A 17 13.84 16.04 -22.43
CA TRP A 17 13.33 14.69 -22.66
C TRP A 17 12.73 14.46 -24.06
N GLN A 18 12.08 15.47 -24.63
CA GLN A 18 11.46 15.38 -25.97
C GLN A 18 12.52 15.18 -27.05
N ASP A 19 13.61 15.93 -26.96
CA ASP A 19 14.73 15.84 -27.92
C ASP A 19 15.42 14.47 -27.80
N LYS A 20 15.63 13.97 -26.59
CA LYS A 20 16.22 12.64 -26.36
C LYS A 20 15.34 11.51 -26.89
N VAL A 21 14.04 11.54 -26.64
CA VAL A 21 13.10 10.54 -27.17
C VAL A 21 13.11 10.56 -28.71
N ALA A 22 13.12 11.75 -29.31
CA ALA A 22 13.20 11.90 -30.78
C ALA A 22 14.53 11.35 -31.33
N GLU A 23 15.65 11.63 -30.67
CA GLU A 23 16.98 11.10 -31.02
C GLU A 23 17.00 9.57 -30.98
N TRP A 24 16.51 8.97 -29.86
CA TRP A 24 16.50 7.53 -29.69
C TRP A 24 15.59 6.80 -30.69
N ARG A 25 14.46 7.41 -31.04
CA ARG A 25 13.60 6.91 -32.11
C ARG A 25 14.33 6.93 -33.47
N GLN A 26 15.05 8.02 -33.79
CA GLN A 26 15.84 8.12 -35.03
C GLN A 26 16.99 7.10 -35.04
N ALA A 27 17.56 6.76 -33.91
CA ALA A 27 18.57 5.73 -33.77
C ALA A 27 18.04 4.29 -33.95
N GLY A 28 16.72 4.11 -34.18
CA GLY A 28 16.11 2.83 -34.53
C GLY A 28 15.74 1.97 -33.33
N LEU A 29 15.63 2.53 -32.11
CA LEU A 29 14.98 1.85 -30.99
C LEU A 29 13.49 1.72 -31.32
N GLY A 30 13.01 0.49 -31.44
CA GLY A 30 11.62 0.16 -31.82
C GLY A 30 10.59 0.34 -30.72
N TYR A 31 10.93 1.04 -29.64
CA TYR A 31 10.06 1.24 -28.46
C TYR A 31 9.13 2.44 -28.63
N SER A 32 8.02 2.41 -27.88
CA SER A 32 7.06 3.52 -27.81
C SER A 32 7.67 4.74 -27.11
N ASP A 33 7.19 5.96 -27.46
CA ASP A 33 7.62 7.19 -26.80
C ASP A 33 7.34 7.17 -25.28
N THR A 34 6.24 6.56 -24.90
CA THR A 34 5.86 6.39 -23.48
C THR A 34 6.87 5.54 -22.75
N PHE A 35 7.33 4.45 -23.33
CA PHE A 35 8.38 3.61 -22.74
C PHE A 35 9.73 4.34 -22.64
N LEU A 36 10.13 5.06 -23.69
CA LEU A 36 11.36 5.85 -23.67
C LEU A 36 11.32 6.96 -22.60
N ARG A 37 10.14 7.58 -22.39
CA ARG A 37 9.92 8.51 -21.27
C ARG A 37 10.08 7.82 -19.92
N LEU A 38 9.54 6.62 -19.77
CA LEU A 38 9.70 5.81 -18.54
C LEU A 38 11.18 5.52 -18.27
N CYS A 39 11.94 5.11 -19.28
CA CYS A 39 13.38 4.87 -19.14
C CYS A 39 14.11 6.13 -18.65
N LEU A 40 13.81 7.30 -19.22
CA LEU A 40 14.37 8.58 -18.78
C LEU A 40 13.99 8.92 -17.33
N ALA A 41 12.73 8.75 -16.95
CA ALA A 41 12.26 8.99 -15.60
C ALA A 41 12.96 8.07 -14.58
N ARG A 42 13.29 6.85 -14.97
CA ARG A 42 14.05 5.89 -14.15
C ARG A 42 15.56 6.11 -14.18
N GLY A 43 16.04 7.13 -14.88
CA GLY A 43 17.44 7.55 -14.90
C GLY A 43 18.31 6.89 -15.96
N LEU A 44 17.73 6.14 -16.92
CA LEU A 44 18.45 5.64 -18.10
C LEU A 44 18.68 6.80 -19.07
N LYS A 45 19.94 7.13 -19.33
CA LYS A 45 20.32 8.37 -20.05
C LYS A 45 20.89 8.13 -21.43
N THR A 46 21.26 6.89 -21.73
CA THR A 46 21.92 6.51 -22.98
C THR A 46 21.21 5.34 -23.66
N LEU A 47 21.43 5.19 -24.97
CA LEU A 47 20.94 4.05 -25.75
C LEU A 47 21.49 2.71 -25.24
N GLU A 48 22.73 2.71 -24.77
CA GLU A 48 23.38 1.53 -24.24
C GLU A 48 22.71 1.08 -22.94
N GLU A 49 22.51 2.00 -21.99
CA GLU A 49 21.80 1.72 -20.75
C GLU A 49 20.37 1.17 -20.99
N ILE A 50 19.65 1.69 -22.00
CA ILE A 50 18.32 1.16 -22.33
C ILE A 50 18.41 -0.26 -22.91
N LYS A 51 19.36 -0.49 -23.83
CA LYS A 51 19.57 -1.83 -24.40
C LYS A 51 19.94 -2.84 -23.31
N ASP A 52 20.82 -2.47 -22.38
CA ASP A 52 21.22 -3.34 -21.29
C ASP A 52 20.04 -3.61 -20.33
N ALA A 53 19.30 -2.57 -19.97
CA ALA A 53 18.12 -2.71 -19.10
C ALA A 53 16.98 -3.54 -19.72
N THR A 54 16.85 -3.54 -21.05
CA THR A 54 15.83 -4.31 -21.79
C THR A 54 16.34 -5.65 -22.31
N ASN A 55 17.63 -5.94 -22.14
CA ASN A 55 18.21 -7.19 -22.59
C ASN A 55 17.67 -8.35 -21.75
N GLN A 56 16.94 -9.27 -22.40
CA GLN A 56 16.40 -10.48 -21.77
C GLN A 56 17.33 -11.69 -21.96
N MET A 57 18.44 -11.51 -22.67
CA MET A 57 19.45 -12.56 -22.81
C MET A 57 20.38 -12.54 -21.60
N PRO A 58 20.67 -13.71 -21.03
CA PRO A 58 21.63 -13.82 -19.94
C PRO A 58 23.00 -13.22 -20.34
N GLN A 59 23.53 -12.39 -19.49
CA GLN A 59 24.89 -11.85 -19.64
C GLN A 59 25.91 -12.83 -19.03
N THR A 60 27.20 -12.53 -19.20
CA THR A 60 28.25 -13.32 -18.56
C THR A 60 28.31 -13.00 -17.06
N PHE A 61 28.45 -14.05 -16.25
CA PHE A 61 28.71 -13.89 -14.84
C PHE A 61 30.13 -13.37 -14.59
N HIS A 62 30.35 -12.64 -13.50
CA HIS A 62 31.70 -12.31 -13.06
C HIS A 62 32.50 -13.57 -12.73
N ASP A 63 33.82 -13.50 -12.90
CA ASP A 63 34.70 -14.63 -12.56
C ASP A 63 34.58 -14.97 -11.06
N ALA A 64 34.34 -16.26 -10.75
CA ALA A 64 34.19 -16.72 -9.39
C ALA A 64 35.44 -16.51 -8.54
N PHE A 65 36.63 -16.56 -9.15
CA PHE A 65 37.89 -16.36 -8.46
C PHE A 65 38.19 -14.90 -8.08
N LEU A 66 37.33 -13.95 -8.44
CA LEU A 66 37.37 -12.59 -7.89
C LEU A 66 36.87 -12.51 -6.44
N LEU A 67 36.12 -13.53 -5.97
CA LEU A 67 35.79 -13.65 -4.55
C LEU A 67 37.02 -13.99 -3.74
N TYR A 68 37.27 -13.23 -2.67
CA TYR A 68 38.40 -13.44 -1.81
C TYR A 68 38.33 -14.84 -1.16
N ASP A 69 39.48 -15.49 -0.98
CA ASP A 69 39.63 -16.87 -0.50
C ASP A 69 39.03 -17.98 -1.37
N MET A 70 38.49 -17.67 -2.56
CA MET A 70 37.90 -18.70 -3.44
C MET A 70 38.91 -19.74 -3.86
N ASP A 71 40.13 -19.35 -4.19
CA ASP A 71 41.24 -20.24 -4.56
C ASP A 71 41.58 -21.21 -3.41
N ARG A 72 41.69 -20.68 -2.19
CA ARG A 72 41.95 -21.48 -0.98
C ARG A 72 40.80 -22.45 -0.66
N ALA A 73 39.56 -21.99 -0.81
CA ALA A 73 38.41 -22.83 -0.60
C ALA A 73 38.36 -24.00 -1.60
N VAL A 74 38.60 -23.71 -2.89
CA VAL A 74 38.62 -24.72 -3.96
C VAL A 74 39.77 -25.75 -3.71
N GLU A 75 40.99 -25.28 -3.44
CA GLU A 75 42.11 -26.17 -3.16
C GLU A 75 41.85 -27.08 -1.96
N ARG A 76 41.27 -26.57 -0.87
CA ARG A 76 40.96 -27.37 0.33
C ARG A 76 39.86 -28.40 0.08
N ILE A 77 38.82 -28.01 -0.67
CA ILE A 77 37.69 -28.91 -1.03
C ILE A 77 38.22 -30.02 -1.95
N GLN A 78 39.04 -29.70 -2.97
CA GLN A 78 39.63 -30.69 -3.87
C GLN A 78 40.53 -31.70 -3.09
N ALA A 79 41.34 -31.20 -2.16
CA ALA A 79 42.13 -32.08 -1.28
C ALA A 79 41.25 -33.00 -0.43
N ALA A 80 40.13 -32.51 0.12
CA ALA A 80 39.16 -33.31 0.86
C ALA A 80 38.53 -34.40 -0.02
N ILE A 81 38.25 -34.11 -1.28
CA ILE A 81 37.69 -35.05 -2.25
C ILE A 81 38.73 -36.14 -2.57
N GLU A 82 39.99 -35.75 -2.84
CA GLU A 82 41.09 -36.66 -3.13
C GLU A 82 41.38 -37.61 -1.95
N ASP A 83 41.36 -37.08 -0.72
CA ASP A 83 41.59 -37.85 0.50
C ASP A 83 40.34 -38.60 1.02
N GLN A 84 39.21 -38.48 0.34
CA GLN A 84 37.91 -39.11 0.71
C GLN A 84 37.45 -38.68 2.13
N GLU A 85 37.76 -37.47 2.53
CA GLU A 85 37.27 -36.88 3.77
C GLU A 85 35.72 -36.77 3.76
N LEU A 86 35.10 -36.89 4.94
CA LEU A 86 33.68 -36.64 5.09
C LEU A 86 33.44 -35.14 5.21
N ILE A 87 32.74 -34.58 4.22
CA ILE A 87 32.39 -33.16 4.13
C ILE A 87 30.99 -32.95 4.65
N LEU A 88 30.80 -32.01 5.59
CA LEU A 88 29.48 -31.55 6.03
C LEU A 88 29.15 -30.21 5.35
N ILE A 89 28.02 -30.11 4.65
CA ILE A 89 27.40 -28.85 4.27
C ILE A 89 26.47 -28.45 5.39
N TYR A 90 26.70 -27.27 6.00
CA TYR A 90 25.88 -26.72 7.05
C TYR A 90 25.13 -25.49 6.49
N GLY A 91 23.85 -25.66 6.16
CA GLY A 91 23.00 -24.65 5.51
C GLY A 91 22.21 -23.78 6.46
N ASP A 92 21.20 -23.10 5.92
CA ASP A 92 20.16 -22.39 6.69
C ASP A 92 18.76 -22.90 6.33
N TYR A 93 17.77 -22.54 7.14
CA TYR A 93 16.40 -23.10 7.15
C TYR A 93 15.42 -22.44 6.19
N ASP A 94 15.77 -21.35 5.53
CA ASP A 94 14.91 -20.67 4.57
C ASP A 94 15.21 -21.08 3.11
N ALA A 95 14.49 -20.48 2.16
CA ALA A 95 14.61 -20.88 0.76
C ALA A 95 16.00 -20.62 0.17
N ASP A 96 16.72 -19.57 0.62
CA ASP A 96 18.09 -19.29 0.17
C ASP A 96 19.06 -20.33 0.75
N GLY A 97 18.98 -20.62 2.05
CA GLY A 97 19.78 -21.65 2.70
C GLY A 97 19.52 -23.06 2.15
N ILE A 98 18.25 -23.41 1.89
CA ILE A 98 17.86 -24.69 1.29
C ILE A 98 18.47 -24.85 -0.11
N THR A 99 18.33 -23.80 -0.96
CA THR A 99 18.85 -23.87 -2.34
C THR A 99 20.35 -23.80 -2.37
N SER A 100 21.00 -23.00 -1.50
CA SER A 100 22.45 -22.98 -1.31
C SER A 100 23.00 -24.35 -0.94
N THR A 101 22.37 -24.99 0.04
CA THR A 101 22.75 -26.35 0.49
C THR A 101 22.66 -27.35 -0.64
N LEU A 102 21.57 -27.32 -1.40
CA LEU A 102 21.37 -28.26 -2.51
C LEU A 102 22.37 -28.01 -3.65
N ILE A 103 22.67 -26.76 -3.99
CA ILE A 103 23.68 -26.40 -5.01
C ILE A 103 25.03 -27.02 -4.64
N LEU A 104 25.49 -26.83 -3.40
CA LEU A 104 26.77 -27.35 -2.97
C LEU A 104 26.74 -28.89 -2.85
N TYR A 105 25.63 -29.46 -2.36
CA TYR A 105 25.49 -30.91 -2.25
C TYR A 105 25.61 -31.62 -3.62
N GLU A 106 24.81 -31.16 -4.61
CA GLU A 106 24.85 -31.74 -5.96
C GLU A 106 26.22 -31.52 -6.63
N THR A 107 26.84 -30.36 -6.44
CA THR A 107 28.19 -30.06 -6.95
C THR A 107 29.21 -31.05 -6.39
N LEU A 108 29.24 -31.25 -5.07
CA LEU A 108 30.18 -32.18 -4.43
C LEU A 108 29.91 -33.62 -4.76
N GLU A 109 28.63 -34.02 -4.93
CA GLU A 109 28.20 -35.34 -5.39
C GLU A 109 28.72 -35.61 -6.81
N MET A 110 28.56 -34.63 -7.74
CA MET A 110 29.09 -34.71 -9.11
C MET A 110 30.61 -34.90 -9.12
N LEU A 111 31.33 -34.34 -8.18
CA LEU A 111 32.78 -34.46 -8.03
C LEU A 111 33.22 -35.76 -7.29
N GLY A 112 32.27 -36.58 -6.84
CA GLY A 112 32.54 -37.84 -6.16
C GLY A 112 32.96 -37.70 -4.70
N ALA A 113 32.61 -36.59 -4.06
CA ALA A 113 32.90 -36.33 -2.64
C ALA A 113 32.06 -37.26 -1.73
N ARG A 114 32.60 -37.52 -0.54
CA ARG A 114 31.82 -38.09 0.57
C ARG A 114 31.17 -36.92 1.31
N VAL A 115 29.93 -36.61 0.96
CA VAL A 115 29.22 -35.41 1.43
C VAL A 115 27.95 -35.78 2.16
N ILE A 116 27.72 -35.05 3.27
CA ILE A 116 26.44 -35.01 3.98
C ILE A 116 26.02 -33.56 4.13
N TYR A 117 24.71 -33.32 4.37
CA TYR A 117 24.21 -31.98 4.64
C TYR A 117 23.39 -31.93 5.92
N TYR A 118 23.31 -30.74 6.49
CA TYR A 118 22.46 -30.43 7.63
C TYR A 118 21.82 -29.07 7.43
N VAL A 119 20.49 -29.05 7.51
CA VAL A 119 19.70 -27.79 7.53
C VAL A 119 19.20 -27.61 8.95
N PRO A 120 19.61 -26.52 9.64
CA PRO A 120 19.29 -26.35 11.06
C PRO A 120 17.79 -26.11 11.26
N ASN A 121 17.28 -26.58 12.40
CA ASN A 121 15.91 -26.29 12.82
C ASN A 121 15.89 -24.98 13.58
N ARG A 122 15.21 -23.98 13.02
CA ARG A 122 15.09 -22.63 13.61
C ARG A 122 14.64 -22.60 15.07
N LEU A 123 13.77 -23.56 15.48
CA LEU A 123 13.19 -23.60 16.80
C LEU A 123 14.13 -24.22 17.83
N ILE A 124 15.00 -25.15 17.40
CA ILE A 124 15.90 -25.97 18.23
C ILE A 124 17.32 -25.42 18.20
N ASP A 125 17.88 -25.24 16.99
CA ASP A 125 19.29 -24.92 16.79
C ASP A 125 19.56 -23.40 16.76
N GLY A 126 18.51 -22.61 16.42
CA GLY A 126 18.65 -21.15 16.23
C GLY A 126 19.10 -20.81 14.82
N TYR A 127 19.75 -19.66 14.66
CA TYR A 127 20.32 -19.16 13.42
C TYR A 127 21.86 -19.34 13.43
N GLY A 128 22.42 -19.79 12.31
CA GLY A 128 23.84 -19.91 12.09
C GLY A 128 24.50 -21.15 12.73
N PRO A 129 25.84 -21.23 12.73
CA PRO A 129 26.60 -22.33 13.27
C PRO A 129 26.30 -22.62 14.74
N ASN A 130 25.88 -23.85 15.03
CA ASN A 130 25.53 -24.30 16.36
C ASN A 130 26.64 -25.21 16.90
N LEU A 131 27.28 -24.84 18.03
CA LEU A 131 28.40 -25.55 18.60
C LEU A 131 28.10 -27.03 18.92
N ALA A 132 26.94 -27.30 19.51
CA ALA A 132 26.58 -28.68 19.84
C ALA A 132 26.41 -29.56 18.58
N ARG A 133 25.84 -28.98 17.50
CA ARG A 133 25.74 -29.68 16.21
C ARG A 133 27.10 -29.92 15.58
N TYR A 134 28.02 -28.96 15.65
CA TYR A 134 29.38 -29.16 15.16
C TYR A 134 30.07 -30.30 15.92
N GLN A 135 29.90 -30.34 17.24
CA GLN A 135 30.45 -31.44 18.08
C GLN A 135 29.85 -32.79 17.66
N ASP A 136 28.55 -32.87 17.49
CA ASP A 136 27.86 -34.10 17.06
C ASP A 136 28.39 -34.61 15.70
N PHE A 137 28.62 -33.71 14.72
CA PHE A 137 29.12 -34.10 13.40
C PHE A 137 30.62 -34.46 13.38
N VAL A 138 31.42 -33.75 14.16
CA VAL A 138 32.84 -34.08 14.33
C VAL A 138 33.01 -35.46 14.97
N ASP A 139 32.19 -35.79 15.98
CA ASP A 139 32.14 -37.13 16.59
C ASP A 139 31.73 -38.24 15.62
N GLN A 140 30.94 -37.89 14.56
CA GLN A 140 30.59 -38.77 13.45
C GLN A 140 31.67 -38.90 12.38
N GLY A 141 32.80 -38.16 12.52
CA GLY A 141 33.95 -38.26 11.65
C GLY A 141 33.98 -37.22 10.52
N VAL A 142 33.23 -36.14 10.60
CA VAL A 142 33.38 -34.99 9.70
C VAL A 142 34.76 -34.38 9.83
N GLN A 143 35.41 -34.11 8.69
CA GLN A 143 36.78 -33.59 8.60
C GLN A 143 36.84 -32.21 7.95
N LEU A 144 35.79 -31.82 7.18
CA LEU A 144 35.64 -30.50 6.60
C LEU A 144 34.20 -30.04 6.78
N ILE A 145 34.01 -28.83 7.26
CA ILE A 145 32.69 -28.20 7.34
C ILE A 145 32.63 -27.06 6.31
N LEU A 146 31.63 -27.06 5.46
CA LEU A 146 31.32 -26.03 4.50
C LEU A 146 30.01 -25.38 4.88
N THR A 147 30.01 -24.12 5.32
CA THR A 147 28.77 -23.40 5.59
C THR A 147 28.23 -22.77 4.30
N CYS A 148 26.94 -22.61 4.20
CA CYS A 148 26.31 -21.83 3.13
C CYS A 148 25.13 -21.03 3.66
N ASP A 149 25.03 -19.78 3.21
CA ASP A 149 24.03 -18.81 3.64
C ASP A 149 24.07 -18.52 5.16
N ASN A 150 25.17 -18.80 5.78
CA ASN A 150 25.47 -18.49 7.18
C ASN A 150 26.98 -18.66 7.45
N GLY A 151 27.40 -18.32 8.65
CA GLY A 151 28.77 -18.60 9.13
C GLY A 151 29.53 -17.35 9.48
N ILE A 152 29.26 -16.19 8.86
CA ILE A 152 30.04 -14.94 9.09
C ILE A 152 29.97 -14.47 10.55
N ALA A 153 28.93 -14.84 11.29
CA ALA A 153 28.78 -14.55 12.74
C ALA A 153 29.02 -15.78 13.64
N GLY A 154 29.47 -16.90 13.09
CA GLY A 154 29.58 -18.20 13.78
C GLY A 154 30.89 -18.38 14.60
N PHE A 155 31.38 -17.34 15.27
CA PHE A 155 32.71 -17.31 15.91
C PHE A 155 32.98 -18.51 16.81
N GLU A 156 32.11 -18.79 17.78
CA GLU A 156 32.34 -19.84 18.79
C GLU A 156 32.45 -21.24 18.19
N ALA A 157 31.46 -21.59 17.36
CA ALA A 157 31.41 -22.92 16.76
C ALA A 157 32.56 -23.14 15.76
N ILE A 158 32.88 -22.12 14.95
CA ILE A 158 33.97 -22.18 13.98
C ILE A 158 35.32 -22.28 14.70
N GLU A 159 35.56 -21.44 15.70
CA GLU A 159 36.81 -21.49 16.47
C GLU A 159 37.01 -22.85 17.14
N TRP A 160 35.96 -23.41 17.72
CA TRP A 160 35.98 -24.74 18.31
C TRP A 160 36.34 -25.82 17.28
N ALA A 161 35.70 -25.83 16.09
CA ALA A 161 35.94 -26.82 15.03
C ALA A 161 37.43 -26.76 14.55
N MET A 162 37.92 -25.54 14.31
CA MET A 162 39.31 -25.31 13.89
C MET A 162 40.32 -25.79 14.98
N GLN A 163 40.01 -25.57 16.25
CA GLN A 163 40.83 -26.08 17.37
C GLN A 163 40.75 -27.62 17.49
N ALA A 164 39.63 -28.22 17.12
CA ALA A 164 39.47 -29.67 17.06
C ALA A 164 40.14 -30.32 15.84
N GLY A 165 40.75 -29.53 14.96
CA GLY A 165 41.46 -29.99 13.76
C GLY A 165 40.53 -30.24 12.57
N VAL A 166 39.32 -29.70 12.58
CA VAL A 166 38.35 -29.74 11.48
C VAL A 166 38.31 -28.38 10.80
N ASP A 167 38.69 -28.33 9.52
CA ASP A 167 38.67 -27.08 8.76
C ASP A 167 37.26 -26.63 8.50
N VAL A 168 37.05 -25.31 8.55
CA VAL A 168 35.74 -24.69 8.23
C VAL A 168 35.93 -23.69 7.09
N ILE A 169 35.17 -23.86 6.02
CA ILE A 169 35.04 -22.92 4.93
C ILE A 169 33.68 -22.24 5.07
N VAL A 170 33.70 -20.90 5.19
CA VAL A 170 32.47 -20.10 5.27
C VAL A 170 32.15 -19.59 3.88
N THR A 171 30.90 -19.87 3.41
CA THR A 171 30.30 -19.17 2.26
C THR A 171 29.05 -18.48 2.74
N ASP A 172 29.03 -17.13 2.69
CA ASP A 172 27.97 -16.32 3.28
C ASP A 172 27.86 -15.00 2.51
N HIS A 173 26.75 -14.30 2.71
CA HIS A 173 26.49 -12.99 2.11
C HIS A 173 25.96 -11.98 3.13
N HIS A 174 25.63 -12.41 4.34
CA HIS A 174 25.11 -11.57 5.40
C HIS A 174 26.07 -10.46 5.81
N GLU A 175 25.62 -9.51 6.62
CA GLU A 175 26.43 -8.34 6.98
C GLU A 175 27.68 -8.73 7.73
N VAL A 176 28.84 -8.26 7.21
CA VAL A 176 30.16 -8.55 7.77
C VAL A 176 30.31 -7.84 9.10
N GLN A 177 30.72 -8.60 10.13
CA GLN A 177 31.02 -8.08 11.46
C GLN A 177 32.31 -7.30 11.48
N ALA A 178 32.61 -6.58 12.57
CA ALA A 178 33.86 -5.86 12.75
C ALA A 178 35.10 -6.75 12.62
N THR A 179 34.95 -8.03 12.91
CA THR A 179 36.00 -9.08 12.73
C THR A 179 35.37 -10.26 12.02
N LEU A 180 36.16 -10.99 11.23
CA LEU A 180 35.76 -12.25 10.62
C LEU A 180 35.96 -13.43 11.56
N PRO A 181 35.21 -14.53 11.43
CA PRO A 181 35.48 -15.77 12.13
C PRO A 181 36.84 -16.36 11.71
N ALA A 182 37.50 -17.08 12.63
CA ALA A 182 38.81 -17.70 12.38
C ALA A 182 38.65 -19.01 11.58
N ALA A 183 38.00 -18.94 10.43
CA ALA A 183 37.81 -20.06 9.51
C ALA A 183 39.04 -20.31 8.63
N TYR A 184 39.11 -21.49 7.99
CA TYR A 184 40.14 -21.80 7.01
C TYR A 184 40.08 -20.85 5.81
N ALA A 185 38.89 -20.61 5.28
CA ALA A 185 38.62 -19.65 4.21
C ALA A 185 37.24 -18.98 4.43
N VAL A 186 37.13 -17.73 3.99
CA VAL A 186 35.85 -16.98 4.05
C VAL A 186 35.53 -16.43 2.65
N VAL A 187 34.65 -17.10 1.96
CA VAL A 187 34.16 -16.68 0.63
C VAL A 187 32.90 -15.82 0.80
N HIS A 188 33.07 -14.51 0.58
CA HIS A 188 32.03 -13.55 0.83
C HIS A 188 32.12 -12.36 -0.14
N PRO A 189 31.02 -11.92 -0.80
CA PRO A 189 31.05 -10.84 -1.79
C PRO A 189 31.50 -9.48 -1.21
N ARG A 190 31.26 -9.26 0.10
CA ARG A 190 31.71 -8.07 0.86
C ARG A 190 32.92 -8.33 1.76
N HIS A 191 33.76 -9.31 1.40
CA HIS A 191 34.97 -9.59 2.21
C HIS A 191 35.83 -8.33 2.32
N PRO A 192 36.32 -7.91 3.53
CA PRO A 192 37.05 -6.64 3.72
C PRO A 192 38.35 -6.52 2.91
N GLN A 193 38.96 -7.63 2.55
CA GLN A 193 40.18 -7.70 1.72
C GLN A 193 39.86 -8.06 0.26
N GLY A 194 38.62 -8.33 -0.08
CA GLY A 194 38.15 -8.65 -1.42
C GLY A 194 37.78 -7.42 -2.23
N HIS A 195 37.64 -7.61 -3.55
CA HIS A 195 37.22 -6.58 -4.49
C HIS A 195 36.24 -7.16 -5.52
N TYR A 196 35.31 -7.97 -5.03
CA TYR A 196 34.29 -8.54 -5.91
C TYR A 196 33.41 -7.42 -6.49
N PRO A 197 33.13 -7.40 -7.80
CA PRO A 197 32.44 -6.29 -8.45
C PRO A 197 31.00 -6.06 -7.97
N PHE A 198 30.32 -7.12 -7.55
CA PHE A 198 28.91 -7.08 -7.16
C PHE A 198 28.71 -7.61 -5.73
N PRO A 199 28.44 -6.74 -4.73
CA PRO A 199 28.41 -7.11 -3.32
C PRO A 199 27.11 -7.79 -2.86
N ASP A 200 26.06 -7.83 -3.69
CA ASP A 200 24.70 -8.17 -3.28
C ASP A 200 24.24 -9.56 -3.75
N LEU A 201 25.17 -10.53 -3.86
CA LEU A 201 24.80 -11.93 -4.09
C LEU A 201 24.01 -12.47 -2.88
N SER A 202 23.05 -13.38 -3.15
CA SER A 202 22.43 -14.22 -2.10
C SER A 202 23.37 -15.37 -1.69
N GLY A 203 23.02 -16.10 -0.63
CA GLY A 203 23.73 -17.32 -0.25
C GLY A 203 23.78 -18.33 -1.39
N ALA A 204 22.67 -18.54 -2.10
CA ALA A 204 22.61 -19.41 -3.28
C ALA A 204 23.45 -18.88 -4.45
N GLY A 205 23.56 -17.56 -4.60
CA GLY A 205 24.46 -16.94 -5.55
C GLY A 205 25.92 -17.22 -5.23
N VAL A 206 26.33 -17.10 -3.97
CA VAL A 206 27.69 -17.45 -3.51
C VAL A 206 27.95 -18.96 -3.66
N ALA A 207 26.98 -19.80 -3.33
CA ALA A 207 27.07 -21.25 -3.54
C ALA A 207 27.27 -21.62 -5.02
N LEU A 208 26.53 -20.96 -5.93
CA LEU A 208 26.69 -21.16 -7.38
C LEU A 208 28.09 -20.69 -7.86
N LYS A 209 28.65 -19.64 -7.27
CA LYS A 209 30.04 -19.20 -7.57
C LYS A 209 31.05 -20.23 -7.15
N LEU A 210 30.92 -20.81 -5.95
CA LEU A 210 31.81 -21.88 -5.49
C LEU A 210 31.65 -23.13 -6.38
N ALA A 211 30.43 -23.49 -6.73
CA ALA A 211 30.15 -24.58 -7.69
C ALA A 211 30.86 -24.33 -9.04
N THR A 212 30.74 -23.11 -9.57
CA THR A 212 31.38 -22.69 -10.82
C THR A 212 32.91 -22.81 -10.73
N ALA A 213 33.52 -22.38 -9.61
CA ALA A 213 34.96 -22.47 -9.40
C ALA A 213 35.44 -23.93 -9.30
N LEU A 214 34.69 -24.80 -8.65
CA LEU A 214 35.00 -26.21 -8.50
C LEU A 214 34.88 -27.00 -9.81
N LEU A 215 33.84 -26.72 -10.62
CA LEU A 215 33.59 -27.42 -11.88
C LEU A 215 34.31 -26.82 -13.09
N GLY A 216 34.79 -25.56 -12.97
CA GLY A 216 35.42 -24.81 -14.06
C GLY A 216 34.45 -24.20 -15.08
N GLU A 217 33.17 -24.41 -14.92
CA GLU A 217 32.08 -23.83 -15.72
C GLU A 217 30.83 -23.64 -14.86
N VAL A 218 29.88 -22.80 -15.33
CA VAL A 218 28.61 -22.59 -14.64
C VAL A 218 27.71 -23.83 -14.80
N PRO A 219 27.36 -24.51 -13.68
CA PRO A 219 26.46 -25.67 -13.76
C PRO A 219 25.02 -25.21 -14.04
N THR A 220 24.61 -25.29 -15.30
CA THR A 220 23.31 -24.76 -15.76
C THR A 220 22.12 -25.33 -15.04
N GLU A 221 22.15 -26.60 -14.65
CA GLU A 221 21.12 -27.31 -13.89
C GLU A 221 20.94 -26.78 -12.46
N LEU A 222 21.90 -26.02 -11.94
CA LEU A 222 21.85 -25.41 -10.60
C LEU A 222 21.41 -23.94 -10.61
N VAL A 223 21.38 -23.32 -11.78
CA VAL A 223 21.04 -21.88 -11.91
C VAL A 223 19.58 -21.60 -11.48
N GLU A 224 18.64 -22.54 -11.74
CA GLU A 224 17.27 -22.37 -11.30
C GLU A 224 17.15 -22.34 -9.75
N LEU A 225 17.94 -23.14 -9.04
CA LEU A 225 18.02 -23.10 -7.58
C LEU A 225 18.56 -21.77 -7.07
N ALA A 226 19.66 -21.29 -7.69
CA ALA A 226 20.23 -20.01 -7.33
C ALA A 226 19.28 -18.84 -7.58
N ALA A 227 18.45 -18.90 -8.64
CA ALA A 227 17.41 -17.91 -8.87
C ALA A 227 16.29 -17.94 -7.81
N ILE A 228 15.92 -19.14 -7.33
CA ILE A 228 14.94 -19.29 -6.24
C ILE A 228 15.49 -18.64 -4.96
N GLY A 229 16.72 -18.94 -4.56
CA GLY A 229 17.36 -18.35 -3.39
C GLY A 229 17.44 -16.83 -3.53
N THR A 230 18.00 -16.34 -4.64
CA THR A 230 18.21 -14.90 -4.89
C THR A 230 16.91 -14.07 -4.78
N VAL A 231 15.81 -14.52 -5.36
CA VAL A 231 14.53 -13.80 -5.26
C VAL A 231 13.90 -13.95 -3.88
N SER A 232 14.04 -15.14 -3.26
CA SER A 232 13.43 -15.42 -1.95
C SER A 232 14.09 -14.67 -0.80
N ASP A 233 15.38 -14.38 -0.90
CA ASP A 233 16.16 -13.62 0.09
C ASP A 233 16.02 -12.08 -0.10
N VAL A 234 15.35 -11.66 -1.16
CA VAL A 234 15.04 -10.23 -1.43
C VAL A 234 16.30 -9.39 -1.58
N VAL A 235 17.37 -9.92 -2.17
CA VAL A 235 18.58 -9.16 -2.52
C VAL A 235 18.41 -8.36 -3.81
N SER A 236 19.32 -7.42 -4.08
CA SER A 236 19.27 -6.55 -5.25
C SER A 236 19.18 -7.33 -6.58
N LEU A 237 18.17 -7.05 -7.40
CA LEU A 237 17.98 -7.68 -8.72
C LEU A 237 18.64 -6.87 -9.85
N ARG A 238 19.90 -6.47 -9.60
CA ARG A 238 20.75 -5.77 -10.57
C ARG A 238 21.95 -6.64 -10.95
N ASP A 239 22.73 -6.17 -11.92
CA ASP A 239 23.99 -6.78 -12.35
C ASP A 239 23.85 -8.31 -12.51
N GLU A 240 24.69 -9.06 -11.81
CA GLU A 240 24.78 -10.51 -11.89
C GLU A 240 23.50 -11.24 -11.40
N ASN A 241 22.85 -10.74 -10.36
CA ASN A 241 21.59 -11.30 -9.87
C ASN A 241 20.46 -11.18 -10.91
N ARG A 242 20.44 -10.07 -11.70
CA ARG A 242 19.52 -9.94 -12.83
C ARG A 242 19.72 -11.05 -13.86
N THR A 243 20.97 -11.27 -14.25
CA THR A 243 21.36 -12.34 -15.18
C THR A 243 20.97 -13.72 -14.64
N LEU A 244 21.25 -13.96 -13.36
CA LEU A 244 20.96 -15.23 -12.68
C LEU A 244 19.44 -15.50 -12.64
N VAL A 245 18.63 -14.51 -12.26
CA VAL A 245 17.17 -14.67 -12.19
C VAL A 245 16.56 -14.84 -13.58
N LEU A 246 17.00 -14.09 -14.60
CA LEU A 246 16.57 -14.28 -15.98
C LEU A 246 16.87 -15.70 -16.49
N SER A 247 18.10 -16.18 -16.27
CA SER A 247 18.54 -17.53 -16.64
C SER A 247 17.71 -18.59 -15.92
N GLY A 248 17.55 -18.45 -14.61
CA GLY A 248 16.79 -19.41 -13.81
C GLY A 248 15.32 -19.48 -14.21
N LEU A 249 14.66 -18.34 -14.44
CA LEU A 249 13.27 -18.30 -14.93
C LEU A 249 13.12 -18.97 -16.30
N GLN A 250 14.12 -18.84 -17.17
CA GLN A 250 14.12 -19.51 -18.46
C GLN A 250 14.25 -21.04 -18.30
N LEU A 251 15.15 -21.50 -17.42
CA LEU A 251 15.37 -22.92 -17.15
C LEU A 251 14.16 -23.57 -16.46
N MET A 252 13.52 -22.87 -15.52
CA MET A 252 12.33 -23.36 -14.82
C MET A 252 11.15 -23.68 -15.74
N ARG A 253 11.09 -23.10 -16.97
CA ARG A 253 10.02 -23.42 -17.92
C ARG A 253 10.00 -24.91 -18.30
N ASP A 254 11.17 -25.50 -18.38
CA ASP A 254 11.39 -26.89 -18.73
C ASP A 254 12.16 -27.63 -17.63
N THR A 255 11.91 -27.29 -16.36
CA THR A 255 12.66 -27.83 -15.22
C THR A 255 12.60 -29.36 -15.20
N MET A 256 13.76 -29.98 -14.98
CA MET A 256 13.89 -31.42 -14.80
C MET A 256 13.67 -31.85 -13.34
N ARG A 257 13.55 -30.91 -12.40
CA ARG A 257 13.29 -31.19 -11.00
C ARG A 257 11.82 -31.54 -10.80
N ILE A 258 11.57 -32.80 -10.48
CA ILE A 258 10.21 -33.34 -10.34
C ILE A 258 9.40 -32.56 -9.32
N GLY A 259 9.95 -32.31 -8.15
CA GLY A 259 9.25 -31.54 -7.08
C GLY A 259 8.93 -30.13 -7.46
N LEU A 260 9.85 -29.42 -8.15
CA LEU A 260 9.60 -28.05 -8.63
C LEU A 260 8.53 -28.03 -9.71
N ARG A 261 8.57 -28.96 -10.67
CA ARG A 261 7.58 -29.11 -11.73
C ARG A 261 6.18 -29.36 -11.15
N LEU A 262 6.04 -30.32 -10.23
CA LEU A 262 4.76 -30.61 -9.57
C LEU A 262 4.20 -29.41 -8.81
N LEU A 263 5.06 -28.65 -8.10
CA LEU A 263 4.65 -27.43 -7.40
C LEU A 263 4.09 -26.38 -8.37
N LEU A 264 4.76 -26.16 -9.50
CA LEU A 264 4.32 -25.19 -10.51
C LEU A 264 3.02 -25.62 -11.21
N GLU A 265 2.87 -26.92 -11.49
CA GLU A 265 1.66 -27.49 -12.09
C GLU A 265 0.44 -27.40 -11.14
N GLU A 266 0.60 -27.74 -9.85
CA GLU A 266 -0.48 -27.67 -8.85
C GLU A 266 -0.98 -26.24 -8.67
N GLU A 267 -0.08 -25.25 -8.70
CA GLU A 267 -0.41 -23.83 -8.60
C GLU A 267 -0.88 -23.22 -9.95
N GLN A 268 -0.99 -24.04 -10.99
CA GLN A 268 -1.43 -23.61 -12.33
C GLN A 268 -0.63 -22.42 -12.87
N VAL A 269 0.68 -22.42 -12.63
CA VAL A 269 1.59 -21.36 -13.09
C VAL A 269 1.64 -21.33 -14.60
N ASP A 270 1.50 -20.14 -15.19
CA ASP A 270 1.74 -19.93 -16.63
C ASP A 270 3.25 -19.99 -16.91
N MET A 271 3.73 -21.19 -17.28
CA MET A 271 5.16 -21.47 -17.48
C MET A 271 5.84 -20.53 -18.48
N GLU A 272 5.11 -20.12 -19.54
CA GLU A 272 5.63 -19.23 -20.56
C GLU A 272 5.87 -17.79 -20.05
N ASN A 273 5.12 -17.40 -19.04
CA ASN A 273 5.12 -16.03 -18.52
C ASN A 273 5.52 -15.94 -17.04
N MET A 274 6.36 -16.87 -16.58
CA MET A 274 6.93 -16.80 -15.24
C MET A 274 7.78 -15.53 -15.06
N THR A 275 7.67 -14.95 -13.89
CA THR A 275 8.41 -13.76 -13.45
C THR A 275 9.03 -13.99 -12.07
N ALA A 276 9.81 -13.04 -11.59
CA ALA A 276 10.31 -13.07 -10.21
C ALA A 276 9.17 -13.17 -9.18
N ASP A 277 7.98 -12.62 -9.49
CA ASP A 277 6.80 -12.77 -8.65
C ASP A 277 6.38 -14.24 -8.45
N THR A 278 6.58 -15.11 -9.47
CA THR A 278 6.34 -16.54 -9.34
C THR A 278 7.23 -17.17 -8.26
N ILE A 279 8.49 -16.79 -8.24
CA ILE A 279 9.41 -17.25 -7.19
C ILE A 279 9.01 -16.65 -5.84
N GLY A 280 8.86 -15.32 -5.77
CA GLY A 280 8.66 -14.59 -4.53
C GLY A 280 7.32 -14.86 -3.84
N PHE A 281 6.26 -15.20 -4.60
CA PHE A 281 4.89 -15.36 -4.05
C PHE A 281 4.36 -16.81 -4.15
N THR A 282 4.96 -17.66 -4.99
CA THR A 282 4.50 -19.06 -5.14
C THR A 282 5.50 -20.06 -4.59
N ILE A 283 6.77 -20.02 -5.03
CA ILE A 283 7.79 -20.99 -4.65
C ILE A 283 8.34 -20.70 -3.26
N GLY A 284 8.96 -19.51 -3.08
CA GLY A 284 9.67 -19.11 -1.86
C GLY A 284 8.81 -19.21 -0.58
N PRO A 285 7.56 -18.71 -0.57
CA PRO A 285 6.70 -18.82 0.61
C PRO A 285 6.39 -20.26 1.05
N ARG A 286 6.38 -21.25 0.13
CA ARG A 286 6.17 -22.66 0.43
C ARG A 286 7.41 -23.29 1.03
N LEU A 287 8.57 -23.09 0.43
CA LEU A 287 9.85 -23.55 0.96
C LEU A 287 10.10 -22.97 2.36
N ASN A 288 9.85 -21.69 2.53
CA ASN A 288 10.00 -20.98 3.82
C ASN A 288 9.01 -21.43 4.91
N ALA A 289 7.82 -21.91 4.53
CA ALA A 289 6.78 -22.24 5.51
C ALA A 289 7.18 -23.39 6.42
N ILE A 290 7.87 -24.38 5.89
CA ILE A 290 8.25 -25.58 6.62
C ILE A 290 9.28 -25.28 7.70
N GLY A 291 10.33 -24.48 7.39
CA GLY A 291 11.34 -24.05 8.35
C GLY A 291 10.83 -23.09 9.42
N ARG A 292 9.69 -22.41 9.18
CA ARG A 292 9.02 -21.57 10.19
C ARG A 292 8.25 -22.37 11.22
N LEU A 293 7.74 -23.54 10.86
CA LEU A 293 6.85 -24.36 11.69
C LEU A 293 7.48 -25.66 12.17
N GLY A 294 8.66 -26.03 11.64
CA GLY A 294 9.29 -27.30 12.00
C GLY A 294 10.64 -27.54 11.34
N ASP A 295 10.87 -28.79 10.96
CA ASP A 295 12.07 -29.25 10.27
C ASP A 295 12.03 -28.79 8.80
N PRO A 296 13.04 -28.06 8.31
CA PRO A 296 13.09 -27.57 6.92
C PRO A 296 13.50 -28.65 5.89
N THR A 297 14.05 -29.79 6.32
CA THR A 297 14.58 -30.85 5.44
C THR A 297 13.63 -31.27 4.31
N PRO A 298 12.29 -31.43 4.53
CA PRO A 298 11.39 -31.80 3.45
C PRO A 298 11.36 -30.84 2.25
N ALA A 299 11.68 -29.54 2.46
CA ALA A 299 11.75 -28.59 1.35
C ALA A 299 12.99 -28.82 0.48
N LEU A 300 14.12 -29.18 1.08
CA LEU A 300 15.32 -29.57 0.36
C LEU A 300 15.08 -30.88 -0.40
N GLU A 301 14.51 -31.89 0.27
CA GLU A 301 14.25 -33.20 -0.34
C GLU A 301 13.26 -33.08 -1.51
N LEU A 302 12.23 -32.21 -1.43
CA LEU A 302 11.33 -31.93 -2.56
C LEU A 302 12.09 -31.48 -3.81
N LEU A 303 13.06 -30.58 -3.65
CA LEU A 303 13.85 -30.06 -4.78
C LEU A 303 14.89 -31.07 -5.30
N LYS A 304 15.30 -32.04 -4.48
CA LYS A 304 16.34 -33.01 -4.75
C LYS A 304 15.82 -34.33 -5.35
N THR A 305 14.65 -34.79 -4.88
CA THR A 305 14.17 -36.12 -5.23
C THR A 305 13.92 -36.32 -6.72
N GLN A 306 14.22 -37.54 -7.20
CA GLN A 306 13.93 -38.01 -8.55
C GLN A 306 12.75 -39.02 -8.57
N ASP A 307 12.12 -39.26 -7.42
CA ASP A 307 10.95 -40.14 -7.28
C ASP A 307 9.68 -39.26 -7.26
N GLU A 308 8.74 -39.57 -8.16
CA GLU A 308 7.52 -38.75 -8.32
C GLU A 308 6.53 -38.97 -7.16
N ASP A 309 6.45 -40.22 -6.62
CA ASP A 309 5.58 -40.53 -5.49
C ASP A 309 6.10 -39.79 -4.20
N GLU A 310 7.40 -39.84 -3.97
CA GLU A 310 8.04 -39.10 -2.87
C GLU A 310 7.84 -37.59 -3.02
N ALA A 311 8.00 -37.05 -4.24
CA ALA A 311 7.79 -35.64 -4.52
C ALA A 311 6.35 -35.21 -4.23
N GLN A 312 5.35 -36.01 -4.56
CA GLN A 312 3.94 -35.75 -4.27
C GLN A 312 3.67 -35.74 -2.76
N GLU A 313 4.23 -36.69 -2.00
CA GLU A 313 4.08 -36.70 -0.53
C GLU A 313 4.72 -35.46 0.13
N LEU A 314 5.93 -35.12 -0.30
CA LEU A 314 6.63 -33.92 0.21
C LEU A 314 5.91 -32.62 -0.15
N LEU A 315 5.40 -32.48 -1.38
CA LEU A 315 4.64 -31.33 -1.81
C LEU A 315 3.35 -31.18 -1.01
N ALA A 316 2.63 -32.28 -0.77
CA ALA A 316 1.42 -32.27 0.06
C ALA A 316 1.72 -31.77 1.49
N LEU A 317 2.82 -32.23 2.11
CA LEU A 317 3.26 -31.76 3.42
C LEU A 317 3.60 -30.26 3.41
N ILE A 318 4.34 -29.82 2.40
CA ILE A 318 4.74 -28.41 2.26
C ILE A 318 3.51 -27.50 2.08
N ASN A 319 2.53 -27.91 1.29
CA ASN A 319 1.29 -27.16 1.08
C ASN A 319 0.43 -27.12 2.36
N GLU A 320 0.35 -28.23 3.12
CA GLU A 320 -0.30 -28.24 4.43
C GLU A 320 0.36 -27.22 5.38
N LYS A 321 1.69 -27.24 5.48
CA LYS A 321 2.44 -26.30 6.34
C LYS A 321 2.32 -24.86 5.89
N ASN A 322 2.29 -24.61 4.58
CA ASN A 322 2.08 -23.28 4.05
C ASN A 322 0.66 -22.76 4.36
N GLN A 323 -0.37 -23.64 4.30
CA GLN A 323 -1.72 -23.27 4.69
C GLN A 323 -1.82 -23.03 6.19
N GLU A 324 -1.25 -23.89 7.03
CA GLU A 324 -1.15 -23.72 8.48
C GLU A 324 -0.51 -22.36 8.82
N ARG A 325 0.60 -22.01 8.16
CA ARG A 325 1.25 -20.70 8.33
C ARG A 325 0.32 -19.55 7.98
N LYS A 326 -0.41 -19.63 6.85
CA LYS A 326 -1.37 -18.59 6.41
C LYS A 326 -2.49 -18.39 7.44
N ASP A 327 -3.04 -19.48 7.93
CA ASP A 327 -4.14 -19.49 8.90
C ASP A 327 -3.68 -18.93 10.27
N LEU A 328 -2.49 -19.32 10.71
CA LEU A 328 -1.88 -18.77 11.93
C LEU A 328 -1.68 -17.25 11.83
N VAL A 329 -1.11 -16.78 10.73
CA VAL A 329 -0.89 -15.34 10.51
C VAL A 329 -2.23 -14.58 10.49
N ALA A 330 -3.23 -15.08 9.76
CA ALA A 330 -4.55 -14.45 9.71
C ALA A 330 -5.20 -14.40 11.08
N ASN A 331 -5.15 -15.48 11.84
CA ASN A 331 -5.73 -15.59 13.18
C ASN A 331 -5.06 -14.62 14.18
N ILE A 332 -3.73 -14.52 14.13
CA ILE A 332 -2.99 -13.58 14.99
C ILE A 332 -3.32 -12.13 14.61
N MET A 333 -3.39 -11.81 13.32
CA MET A 333 -3.79 -10.48 12.84
C MET A 333 -5.18 -10.09 13.36
N ASP A 334 -6.15 -11.00 13.30
CA ASP A 334 -7.50 -10.77 13.80
C ASP A 334 -7.51 -10.57 15.33
N GLN A 335 -6.77 -11.37 16.08
CA GLN A 335 -6.65 -11.23 17.53
C GLN A 335 -6.03 -9.89 17.92
N VAL A 336 -4.95 -9.48 17.27
CA VAL A 336 -4.31 -8.17 17.52
C VAL A 336 -5.26 -7.04 17.15
N SER A 337 -5.94 -7.12 16.01
CA SER A 337 -6.92 -6.10 15.57
C SER A 337 -8.08 -5.96 16.57
N GLN A 338 -8.56 -7.07 17.14
CA GLN A 338 -9.58 -7.06 18.19
C GLN A 338 -9.07 -6.42 19.50
N ARG A 339 -7.82 -6.68 19.90
CA ARG A 339 -7.20 -6.08 21.08
C ARG A 339 -6.99 -4.58 20.93
N LEU A 340 -6.59 -4.12 19.73
CA LEU A 340 -6.46 -2.70 19.41
C LEU A 340 -7.83 -1.98 19.41
N GLY A 341 -8.92 -2.69 19.06
CA GLY A 341 -10.28 -2.17 19.10
C GLY A 341 -10.53 -1.01 18.14
N GLN A 342 -11.55 -0.16 18.45
CA GLN A 342 -11.90 1.03 17.67
C GLN A 342 -11.28 2.33 18.23
N GLY A 343 -10.37 2.22 19.20
CA GLY A 343 -9.67 3.35 19.80
C GLY A 343 -8.54 3.90 18.91
N PRO A 344 -7.87 4.98 19.36
CA PRO A 344 -6.68 5.47 18.68
C PRO A 344 -5.58 4.40 18.75
N ILE A 345 -4.99 4.10 17.58
CA ILE A 345 -3.90 3.13 17.49
C ILE A 345 -2.67 3.66 18.26
N PRO A 346 -2.05 2.87 19.14
CA PRO A 346 -0.88 3.28 19.90
C PRO A 346 0.30 3.61 18.98
N HIS A 347 1.22 4.50 19.37
CA HIS A 347 2.38 4.88 18.58
C HIS A 347 3.33 3.71 18.29
N ILE A 348 3.31 2.67 19.08
CA ILE A 348 3.99 1.39 18.87
C ILE A 348 3.05 0.27 19.26
N ILE A 349 2.94 -0.76 18.43
CA ILE A 349 2.12 -1.95 18.68
C ILE A 349 3.02 -2.98 19.37
N ILE A 350 2.71 -3.37 20.60
CA ILE A 350 3.45 -4.40 21.35
C ILE A 350 2.42 -5.38 21.90
N GLU A 351 2.42 -6.60 21.36
CA GLU A 351 1.47 -7.63 21.73
C GLU A 351 2.16 -8.98 21.94
N SER A 352 1.61 -9.77 22.84
CA SER A 352 2.14 -11.11 23.16
C SER A 352 1.04 -12.11 23.47
N ASP A 353 1.31 -13.37 23.10
CA ASP A 353 0.44 -14.48 23.47
C ASP A 353 1.25 -15.80 23.52
N PRO A 354 0.97 -16.71 24.48
CA PRO A 354 1.65 -18.00 24.53
C PRO A 354 1.31 -18.93 23.35
N SER A 355 0.17 -18.73 22.71
CA SER A 355 -0.29 -19.55 21.57
C SER A 355 0.32 -19.12 20.22
N TRP A 356 1.03 -17.99 20.15
CA TRP A 356 1.60 -17.49 18.90
C TRP A 356 2.98 -18.11 18.62
N PRO A 357 3.14 -18.92 17.56
CA PRO A 357 4.44 -19.54 17.27
C PRO A 357 5.49 -18.49 16.89
N ALA A 358 6.68 -18.58 17.48
CA ALA A 358 7.79 -17.64 17.24
C ALA A 358 8.21 -17.57 15.74
N GLY A 359 7.97 -18.64 14.97
CA GLY A 359 8.30 -18.68 13.54
C GLY A 359 7.47 -17.76 12.66
N VAL A 360 6.26 -17.33 13.12
CA VAL A 360 5.33 -16.49 12.32
C VAL A 360 5.17 -15.07 12.84
N VAL A 361 5.59 -14.77 14.08
CA VAL A 361 5.39 -13.44 14.69
C VAL A 361 6.04 -12.31 13.88
N GLY A 362 7.16 -12.59 13.20
CA GLY A 362 7.82 -11.61 12.33
C GLY A 362 7.01 -11.24 11.09
N ILE A 363 6.22 -12.18 10.55
CA ILE A 363 5.31 -11.92 9.43
C ILE A 363 4.16 -11.03 9.90
N VAL A 364 3.61 -11.33 11.07
CA VAL A 364 2.53 -10.54 11.69
C VAL A 364 3.02 -9.13 11.99
N ALA A 365 4.21 -8.99 12.60
CA ALA A 365 4.80 -7.69 12.89
C ALA A 365 4.95 -6.84 11.61
N GLY A 366 5.41 -7.44 10.49
CA GLY A 366 5.54 -6.76 9.22
C GLY A 366 4.19 -6.26 8.69
N ARG A 367 3.18 -7.11 8.66
CA ARG A 367 1.82 -6.74 8.20
C ARG A 367 1.19 -5.65 9.07
N LEU A 368 1.35 -5.72 10.38
CA LEU A 368 0.84 -4.70 11.30
C LEU A 368 1.56 -3.37 11.10
N SER A 369 2.91 -3.40 10.94
CA SER A 369 3.70 -2.20 10.70
C SER A 369 3.29 -1.51 9.39
N GLU A 370 3.06 -2.28 8.33
CA GLU A 370 2.58 -1.79 7.04
C GLU A 370 1.14 -1.26 7.12
N GLN A 371 0.23 -2.03 7.72
CA GLN A 371 -1.18 -1.66 7.83
C GLN A 371 -1.41 -0.38 8.64
N TYR A 372 -0.71 -0.25 9.77
CA TYR A 372 -0.90 0.87 10.70
C TYR A 372 0.15 1.98 10.56
N GLN A 373 1.17 1.80 9.70
CA GLN A 373 2.32 2.72 9.53
C GLN A 373 2.99 3.07 10.88
N ARG A 374 3.22 2.03 11.70
CA ARG A 374 3.79 2.13 13.06
C ARG A 374 4.72 0.96 13.33
N PRO A 375 5.73 1.13 14.20
CA PRO A 375 6.50 0.00 14.69
C PRO A 375 5.58 -1.04 15.35
N ALA A 376 5.80 -2.32 15.06
CA ALA A 376 5.06 -3.44 15.63
C ALA A 376 6.03 -4.51 16.13
N LEU A 377 5.88 -4.92 17.38
CA LEU A 377 6.67 -5.96 18.05
C LEU A 377 5.72 -7.03 18.57
N ILE A 378 5.86 -8.24 18.05
CA ILE A 378 4.97 -9.36 18.35
C ILE A 378 5.77 -10.49 18.99
N PHE A 379 5.25 -11.04 20.09
CA PHE A 379 5.97 -11.99 20.91
C PHE A 379 5.18 -13.27 21.18
N GLN A 380 5.90 -14.38 21.26
CA GLN A 380 5.47 -15.59 21.93
C GLN A 380 5.92 -15.55 23.38
N TYR A 381 4.99 -15.75 24.30
CA TYR A 381 5.36 -16.00 25.70
C TYR A 381 5.67 -17.48 25.91
N GLN A 382 6.90 -17.81 26.30
CA GLN A 382 7.39 -19.16 26.58
C GLN A 382 7.39 -19.39 28.10
N ALA A 383 6.30 -19.95 28.61
CA ALA A 383 6.10 -20.12 30.05
C ALA A 383 7.11 -21.07 30.70
N ASP A 384 7.58 -22.09 29.98
CA ASP A 384 8.59 -23.05 30.39
C ASP A 384 9.97 -22.43 30.61
N LYS A 385 10.25 -21.35 29.88
CA LYS A 385 11.52 -20.61 29.95
C LYS A 385 11.41 -19.27 30.67
N GLY A 386 10.20 -18.86 31.06
CA GLY A 386 9.96 -17.57 31.67
C GLY A 386 10.39 -16.37 30.81
N GLN A 387 10.15 -16.42 29.51
CA GLN A 387 10.64 -15.39 28.60
C GLN A 387 9.65 -15.10 27.44
N TYR A 388 9.82 -13.93 26.84
CA TYR A 388 9.12 -13.51 25.63
C TYR A 388 10.11 -13.54 24.46
N LYS A 389 9.84 -14.38 23.46
CA LYS A 389 10.63 -14.43 22.20
C LYS A 389 9.84 -13.76 21.10
N GLY A 390 10.37 -12.69 20.50
CA GLY A 390 9.61 -11.88 19.55
C GLY A 390 10.39 -11.38 18.37
N SER A 391 9.66 -10.76 17.47
CA SER A 391 10.18 -10.07 16.31
C SER A 391 9.50 -8.72 16.16
N GLY A 392 10.31 -7.70 15.84
CA GLY A 392 9.85 -6.35 15.56
C GLY A 392 10.03 -5.99 14.10
N ARG A 393 9.12 -5.17 13.61
CA ARG A 393 9.22 -4.49 12.31
C ARG A 393 8.91 -3.02 12.51
N SER A 394 9.54 -2.18 11.73
CA SER A 394 9.44 -0.73 11.86
C SER A 394 9.24 -0.06 10.51
N THR A 395 8.83 1.20 10.56
CA THR A 395 8.75 2.11 9.42
C THR A 395 10.04 2.91 9.29
N GLU A 396 10.24 3.61 8.19
CA GLU A 396 11.40 4.50 7.98
C GLU A 396 11.54 5.59 9.07
N ALA A 397 10.44 5.92 9.74
CA ALA A 397 10.45 6.93 10.80
C ALA A 397 11.19 6.47 12.08
N VAL A 398 11.47 5.17 12.24
CA VAL A 398 12.02 4.62 13.47
C VAL A 398 13.14 3.61 13.20
N HIS A 399 14.33 3.89 13.66
CA HIS A 399 15.46 2.96 13.66
C HIS A 399 15.34 1.98 14.86
N LEU A 400 14.70 0.83 14.61
CA LEU A 400 14.33 -0.11 15.67
C LEU A 400 15.54 -0.65 16.44
N PHE A 401 16.64 -0.94 15.74
CA PHE A 401 17.85 -1.46 16.38
C PHE A 401 18.46 -0.45 17.39
N ASP A 402 18.46 0.85 17.06
CA ASP A 402 18.93 1.88 17.98
C ASP A 402 18.02 1.97 19.21
N TRP A 403 16.69 1.90 19.00
CA TRP A 403 15.74 1.88 20.13
C TRP A 403 15.98 0.71 21.08
N LEU A 404 16.25 -0.48 20.55
CA LEU A 404 16.56 -1.68 21.35
C LEU A 404 17.94 -1.55 22.02
N THR A 405 18.91 -0.97 21.35
CA THR A 405 20.25 -0.71 21.92
C THR A 405 20.18 0.23 23.13
N ASP A 406 19.34 1.27 23.05
CA ASP A 406 19.16 2.23 24.16
C ASP A 406 18.48 1.63 25.40
N ILE A 407 17.82 0.49 25.27
CA ILE A 407 17.12 -0.22 26.35
C ILE A 407 17.64 -1.64 26.55
N LYS A 408 18.88 -1.91 26.13
CA LYS A 408 19.50 -3.25 26.14
C LYS A 408 19.49 -3.92 27.51
N GLU A 409 19.45 -3.14 28.60
CA GLU A 409 19.37 -3.65 29.98
C GLU A 409 18.09 -4.43 30.25
N HIS A 410 17.03 -4.25 29.46
CA HIS A 410 15.77 -5.00 29.58
C HIS A 410 15.70 -6.20 28.63
N LEU A 411 16.74 -6.44 27.82
CA LEU A 411 16.78 -7.49 26.82
C LEU A 411 17.78 -8.59 27.24
N ALA A 412 17.33 -9.84 27.15
CA ALA A 412 18.24 -10.98 27.32
C ALA A 412 19.11 -11.20 26.08
N GLN A 413 18.51 -10.98 24.89
CA GLN A 413 19.19 -11.08 23.61
C GLN A 413 18.44 -10.24 22.59
N PHE A 414 19.14 -9.58 21.68
CA PHE A 414 18.54 -8.94 20.51
C PHE A 414 19.55 -8.84 19.35
N GLY A 415 19.04 -8.70 18.14
CA GLY A 415 19.82 -8.51 16.93
C GLY A 415 18.92 -8.08 15.77
N GLY A 416 19.50 -7.46 14.76
CA GLY A 416 18.75 -6.99 13.60
C GLY A 416 19.30 -5.69 13.02
N HIS A 417 18.45 -4.99 12.28
CA HIS A 417 18.77 -3.78 11.54
C HIS A 417 17.74 -2.67 11.82
N ALA A 418 17.83 -1.57 11.09
CA ALA A 418 16.94 -0.40 11.27
C ALA A 418 15.44 -0.73 11.29
N GLN A 419 14.99 -1.59 10.39
CA GLN A 419 13.55 -1.86 10.20
C GLN A 419 13.11 -3.24 10.72
N ALA A 420 14.02 -4.12 11.10
CA ALA A 420 13.71 -5.48 11.53
C ALA A 420 14.64 -5.95 12.64
N ALA A 421 14.07 -6.49 13.72
CA ALA A 421 14.85 -7.03 14.82
C ALA A 421 14.20 -8.26 15.43
N GLY A 422 15.02 -9.23 15.82
CA GLY A 422 14.65 -10.34 16.70
C GLY A 422 15.07 -10.04 18.13
N MET A 423 14.30 -10.48 19.12
CA MET A 423 14.62 -10.18 20.51
C MET A 423 14.04 -11.21 21.48
N THR A 424 14.69 -11.31 22.64
CA THR A 424 14.23 -12.12 23.79
C THR A 424 14.22 -11.23 25.03
N VAL A 425 13.11 -11.23 25.76
CA VAL A 425 12.91 -10.45 27.00
C VAL A 425 12.58 -11.41 28.14
N ALA A 426 13.28 -11.34 29.26
CA ALA A 426 12.93 -12.12 30.44
C ALA A 426 11.60 -11.65 31.02
N GLN A 427 10.83 -12.56 31.60
CA GLN A 427 9.49 -12.26 32.16
C GLN A 427 9.56 -11.11 33.19
N ASP A 428 10.61 -11.09 34.03
CA ASP A 428 10.75 -10.09 35.08
C ASP A 428 11.04 -8.68 34.53
N HIS A 429 11.56 -8.56 33.30
CA HIS A 429 11.87 -7.29 32.62
C HIS A 429 10.79 -6.85 31.63
N TRP A 430 9.71 -7.62 31.45
CA TRP A 430 8.71 -7.36 30.44
C TRP A 430 8.02 -6.01 30.58
N GLN A 431 7.61 -5.64 31.79
CA GLN A 431 6.90 -4.38 32.03
C GLN A 431 7.78 -3.15 31.80
N GLU A 432 9.03 -3.21 32.24
CA GLU A 432 10.02 -2.14 32.04
C GLU A 432 10.33 -2.00 30.54
N PHE A 433 10.52 -3.11 29.80
CA PHE A 433 10.72 -3.13 28.38
C PHE A 433 9.58 -2.45 27.61
N VAL A 434 8.32 -2.85 27.87
CA VAL A 434 7.14 -2.27 27.24
C VAL A 434 7.03 -0.78 27.54
N SER A 435 7.19 -0.40 28.82
CA SER A 435 7.11 1.01 29.24
C SER A 435 8.18 1.88 28.61
N ALA A 436 9.41 1.39 28.50
CA ALA A 436 10.51 2.11 27.89
C ALA A 436 10.27 2.38 26.40
N LEU A 437 9.79 1.38 25.65
CA LEU A 437 9.46 1.55 24.23
C LEU A 437 8.27 2.48 24.00
N GLN A 438 7.22 2.38 24.83
CA GLN A 438 6.07 3.28 24.75
C GLN A 438 6.48 4.74 25.04
N ALA A 439 7.36 4.97 26.01
CA ALA A 439 7.86 6.31 26.32
C ALA A 439 8.68 6.88 25.14
N LYS A 440 9.55 6.07 24.50
CA LYS A 440 10.27 6.47 23.29
C LYS A 440 9.32 6.85 22.15
N ALA A 441 8.31 6.01 21.91
CA ALA A 441 7.33 6.23 20.85
C ALA A 441 6.48 7.49 21.06
N GLN A 442 6.18 7.87 22.30
CA GLN A 442 5.45 9.11 22.61
C GLN A 442 6.23 10.38 22.33
N VAL A 443 7.55 10.36 22.45
CA VAL A 443 8.41 11.52 22.19
C VAL A 443 8.59 11.76 20.70
N GLN A 444 8.49 10.73 19.88
CA GLN A 444 8.68 10.83 18.44
C GLN A 444 7.36 11.20 17.74
N ALA A 445 7.12 12.51 17.60
CA ALA A 445 5.85 13.07 17.09
C ALA A 445 5.49 12.64 15.64
N GLU A 446 6.46 12.14 14.88
CA GLU A 446 6.27 11.76 13.47
C GLU A 446 5.65 10.35 13.28
N ILE A 447 5.63 9.52 14.33
CA ILE A 447 5.10 8.16 14.25
C ILE A 447 3.59 8.18 13.97
N GLY A 448 3.20 7.58 12.86
CA GLY A 448 1.81 7.46 12.44
C GLY A 448 1.16 8.75 11.93
N THR A 449 1.93 9.86 11.82
CA THR A 449 1.47 11.11 11.19
C THR A 449 2.00 11.27 9.77
N ARG A 450 3.15 10.68 9.46
CA ARG A 450 3.76 10.68 8.13
C ARG A 450 3.22 9.50 7.32
N LYS A 451 2.80 9.79 6.09
CA LYS A 451 2.45 8.74 5.13
C LYS A 451 3.74 8.14 4.57
N ALA A 452 3.72 6.84 4.26
CA ALA A 452 4.83 6.22 3.54
C ALA A 452 4.98 6.88 2.15
N PRO A 453 6.20 7.09 1.66
CA PRO A 453 6.41 7.63 0.33
C PRO A 453 6.01 6.60 -0.73
N LEU A 454 5.40 7.05 -1.82
CA LEU A 454 5.15 6.26 -3.03
C LEU A 454 5.71 7.01 -4.23
N THR A 455 6.76 6.45 -4.82
CA THR A 455 7.38 7.03 -6.00
C THR A 455 6.57 6.66 -7.25
N ILE A 456 6.06 7.67 -7.95
CA ILE A 456 5.35 7.53 -9.22
C ILE A 456 6.36 7.76 -10.35
N ASP A 457 6.56 6.73 -11.18
CA ASP A 457 7.54 6.79 -12.26
C ASP A 457 7.06 7.66 -13.42
N LEU A 458 5.76 7.61 -13.76
CA LEU A 458 5.21 8.39 -14.88
C LEU A 458 3.69 8.63 -14.72
N SER A 459 3.25 9.85 -15.05
CA SER A 459 1.83 10.14 -15.30
C SER A 459 1.47 9.79 -16.74
N LEU A 460 0.37 9.07 -16.91
CA LEU A 460 -0.13 8.58 -18.21
C LEU A 460 -1.56 9.05 -18.45
N LYS A 461 -1.89 9.26 -19.74
CA LYS A 461 -3.27 9.29 -20.20
C LYS A 461 -3.71 7.87 -20.55
N LEU A 462 -5.00 7.57 -20.46
CA LEU A 462 -5.52 6.23 -20.80
C LEU A 462 -5.21 5.82 -22.22
N GLY A 463 -5.13 6.77 -23.17
CA GLY A 463 -4.76 6.52 -24.55
C GLY A 463 -3.30 6.08 -24.76
N GLU A 464 -2.43 6.24 -23.75
CA GLU A 464 -1.04 5.78 -23.76
C GLU A 464 -0.89 4.36 -23.19
N VAL A 465 -1.96 3.81 -22.58
CA VAL A 465 -1.95 2.48 -21.94
C VAL A 465 -2.39 1.43 -22.95
N GLY A 466 -1.45 0.82 -23.63
CA GLY A 466 -1.67 -0.29 -24.57
C GLY A 466 -0.98 -1.58 -24.13
N THR A 467 -1.34 -2.69 -24.76
CA THR A 467 -0.67 -3.99 -24.55
C THR A 467 0.81 -3.92 -24.86
N ASP A 468 1.17 -3.25 -25.96
CA ASP A 468 2.56 -3.12 -26.42
C ASP A 468 3.41 -2.37 -25.38
N PHE A 469 2.89 -1.25 -24.85
CA PHE A 469 3.57 -0.50 -23.78
C PHE A 469 3.80 -1.35 -22.53
N ILE A 470 2.82 -2.15 -22.11
CA ILE A 470 2.97 -3.02 -20.94
C ILE A 470 4.01 -4.12 -21.20
N GLN A 471 4.04 -4.67 -22.42
CA GLN A 471 5.08 -5.64 -22.81
C GLN A 471 6.47 -5.00 -22.82
N GLU A 472 6.59 -3.76 -23.29
CA GLU A 472 7.86 -3.01 -23.21
C GLU A 472 8.30 -2.79 -21.76
N VAL A 473 7.35 -2.43 -20.86
CA VAL A 473 7.62 -2.28 -19.43
C VAL A 473 8.15 -3.59 -18.83
N GLN A 474 7.60 -4.75 -19.23
CA GLN A 474 8.06 -6.04 -18.75
C GLN A 474 9.52 -6.35 -19.11
N LEU A 475 10.06 -5.75 -20.18
CA LEU A 475 11.47 -5.88 -20.55
C LEU A 475 12.44 -5.30 -19.53
N LEU A 476 11.99 -4.38 -18.66
CA LEU A 476 12.79 -3.85 -17.56
C LEU A 476 12.91 -4.83 -16.38
N GLY A 477 12.12 -5.92 -16.36
CA GLY A 477 12.23 -6.99 -15.35
C GLY A 477 13.54 -7.79 -15.44
N PRO A 478 13.81 -8.66 -14.45
CA PRO A 478 12.95 -9.02 -13.34
C PRO A 478 12.81 -7.88 -12.32
N PHE A 479 11.59 -7.70 -11.79
CA PHE A 479 11.32 -6.69 -10.77
C PHE A 479 11.49 -7.28 -9.37
N GLY A 480 11.95 -6.47 -8.44
CA GLY A 480 12.22 -6.80 -7.04
C GLY A 480 13.09 -5.74 -6.39
N MET A 481 13.89 -6.11 -5.40
CA MET A 481 14.77 -5.17 -4.68
C MET A 481 15.67 -4.41 -5.65
N ASP A 482 15.78 -3.09 -5.48
CA ASP A 482 16.54 -2.13 -6.31
C ASP A 482 16.11 -2.02 -7.79
N ASN A 483 15.13 -2.81 -8.20
CA ASN A 483 14.48 -2.72 -9.51
C ASN A 483 12.96 -2.83 -9.36
N ASP A 484 12.37 -1.86 -8.67
CA ASP A 484 10.92 -1.84 -8.37
C ASP A 484 10.08 -1.88 -9.66
N LYS A 485 8.94 -2.58 -9.58
CA LYS A 485 7.94 -2.55 -10.66
C LYS A 485 7.44 -1.11 -10.84
N PRO A 486 7.41 -0.55 -12.06
CA PRO A 486 7.03 0.83 -12.28
C PRO A 486 5.62 1.16 -11.77
N VAL A 487 5.50 2.33 -11.13
CA VAL A 487 4.24 2.88 -10.63
C VAL A 487 3.77 3.99 -11.55
N PHE A 488 2.52 3.91 -11.99
CA PHE A 488 1.91 4.87 -12.88
C PHE A 488 0.76 5.62 -12.22
N ALA A 489 0.58 6.89 -12.57
CA ALA A 489 -0.59 7.67 -12.22
C ALA A 489 -1.45 7.90 -13.45
N ILE A 490 -2.75 7.64 -13.35
CA ILE A 490 -3.76 8.05 -14.32
C ILE A 490 -4.56 9.17 -13.69
N GLU A 491 -4.25 10.40 -14.10
CA GLU A 491 -4.87 11.58 -13.53
C GLU A 491 -6.24 11.87 -14.18
N GLU A 492 -7.16 12.47 -13.42
CA GLU A 492 -8.49 12.87 -13.88
C GLU A 492 -9.30 11.71 -14.52
N ALA A 493 -9.04 10.47 -14.12
CA ALA A 493 -9.81 9.33 -14.59
C ALA A 493 -11.22 9.33 -13.96
N LYS A 494 -12.27 9.14 -14.77
CA LYS A 494 -13.66 9.01 -14.29
C LYS A 494 -13.97 7.55 -13.98
N ILE A 495 -14.68 7.31 -12.91
CA ILE A 495 -15.23 5.99 -12.59
C ILE A 495 -16.45 5.74 -13.51
N ASN A 496 -16.28 4.94 -14.56
CA ASN A 496 -17.39 4.54 -15.44
C ASN A 496 -18.20 3.40 -14.83
N GLN A 497 -17.52 2.46 -14.14
CA GLN A 497 -18.15 1.37 -13.42
C GLN A 497 -17.39 1.09 -12.13
N MET A 498 -18.10 0.64 -11.10
CA MET A 498 -17.55 0.23 -9.82
C MET A 498 -18.30 -0.96 -9.26
N ARG A 499 -17.58 -1.97 -8.81
CA ARG A 499 -18.12 -3.16 -8.16
C ARG A 499 -17.20 -3.61 -7.04
N LEU A 500 -17.76 -3.90 -5.87
CA LEU A 500 -17.04 -4.58 -4.80
C LEU A 500 -17.03 -6.08 -5.08
N ILE A 501 -15.89 -6.72 -4.88
CA ILE A 501 -15.63 -8.14 -5.14
C ILE A 501 -14.89 -8.78 -3.96
N GLY A 502 -14.79 -10.10 -3.97
CA GLY A 502 -14.25 -10.91 -2.86
C GLY A 502 -15.38 -11.44 -1.96
N THR A 503 -15.08 -12.43 -1.13
CA THR A 503 -16.07 -13.14 -0.30
C THR A 503 -16.85 -12.21 0.63
N ASN A 504 -16.17 -11.19 1.17
CA ASN A 504 -16.76 -10.16 2.05
C ASN A 504 -16.88 -8.80 1.37
N GLY A 505 -16.69 -8.72 0.04
CA GLY A 505 -16.73 -7.47 -0.70
C GLY A 505 -15.58 -6.51 -0.36
N GLN A 506 -14.43 -7.02 0.11
CA GLN A 506 -13.29 -6.22 0.58
C GLN A 506 -12.44 -5.60 -0.54
N HIS A 507 -12.58 -6.06 -1.77
CA HIS A 507 -11.81 -5.57 -2.92
C HIS A 507 -12.69 -4.71 -3.84
N ALA A 508 -12.08 -3.84 -4.63
CA ALA A 508 -12.78 -3.01 -5.61
C ALA A 508 -12.35 -3.33 -7.03
N LYS A 509 -13.32 -3.51 -7.94
CA LYS A 509 -13.10 -3.58 -9.38
C LYS A 509 -13.72 -2.35 -10.03
N LEU A 510 -12.93 -1.59 -10.79
CA LEU A 510 -13.33 -0.36 -11.44
C LEU A 510 -13.16 -0.48 -12.96
N VAL A 511 -13.94 0.30 -13.69
CA VAL A 511 -13.66 0.69 -15.06
C VAL A 511 -13.40 2.19 -15.05
N LEU A 512 -12.18 2.59 -15.33
CA LEU A 512 -11.74 3.97 -15.40
C LEU A 512 -11.90 4.47 -16.84
N GLY A 513 -12.39 5.69 -17.04
CA GLY A 513 -12.60 6.30 -18.34
C GLY A 513 -11.93 7.65 -18.45
N GLN A 514 -11.32 7.96 -19.62
CA GLN A 514 -10.75 9.25 -19.97
C GLN A 514 -10.72 9.40 -21.49
N ASP A 515 -11.22 10.51 -22.02
CA ASP A 515 -11.20 10.84 -23.46
C ASP A 515 -11.74 9.72 -24.38
N GLY A 516 -12.77 8.99 -23.92
CA GLY A 516 -13.39 7.88 -24.66
C GLY A 516 -12.64 6.55 -24.61
N GLN A 517 -11.52 6.47 -23.90
CA GLN A 517 -10.79 5.23 -23.60
C GLN A 517 -11.19 4.69 -22.23
N GLU A 518 -11.09 3.36 -22.06
CA GLU A 518 -11.40 2.68 -20.80
C GLU A 518 -10.25 1.78 -20.36
N LEU A 519 -10.03 1.69 -19.04
CA LEU A 519 -9.06 0.82 -18.39
C LEU A 519 -9.70 0.10 -17.21
N ASN A 520 -9.56 -1.22 -17.16
CA ASN A 520 -9.92 -1.98 -15.96
C ASN A 520 -8.91 -1.70 -14.85
N ALA A 521 -9.41 -1.54 -13.62
CA ALA A 521 -8.56 -1.42 -12.43
C ALA A 521 -9.08 -2.33 -11.32
N ILE A 522 -8.14 -2.93 -10.56
CA ILE A 522 -8.45 -3.74 -9.39
C ILE A 522 -7.67 -3.20 -8.20
N GLY A 523 -8.37 -2.94 -7.10
CA GLY A 523 -7.79 -2.60 -5.81
C GLY A 523 -8.10 -3.68 -4.79
N PHE A 524 -7.07 -4.35 -4.30
CA PHE A 524 -7.20 -5.31 -3.20
C PHE A 524 -7.33 -4.53 -1.89
N GLU A 525 -8.33 -4.90 -1.05
CA GLU A 525 -8.67 -4.23 0.21
C GLU A 525 -9.05 -2.73 0.07
N PHE A 526 -9.55 -2.35 -1.12
CA PHE A 526 -9.94 -0.98 -1.43
C PHE A 526 -11.41 -0.64 -1.12
N ALA A 527 -12.20 -1.59 -0.61
CA ALA A 527 -13.63 -1.38 -0.39
C ALA A 527 -13.94 -0.17 0.50
N ASP A 528 -13.23 -0.03 1.62
CA ASP A 528 -13.43 1.08 2.54
C ASP A 528 -13.06 2.43 1.92
N ARG A 529 -12.03 2.46 1.08
CA ARG A 529 -11.59 3.65 0.36
C ARG A 529 -12.55 4.06 -0.76
N MET A 530 -13.30 3.09 -1.30
CA MET A 530 -14.31 3.31 -2.34
C MET A 530 -15.70 3.56 -1.80
N ARG A 531 -15.93 3.42 -0.49
CA ARG A 531 -17.25 3.48 0.15
C ARG A 531 -18.02 4.78 -0.13
N ASP A 532 -17.29 5.91 -0.23
CA ASP A 532 -17.85 7.23 -0.47
C ASP A 532 -17.69 7.69 -1.93
N ARG A 533 -17.40 6.75 -2.84
CA ARG A 533 -17.26 7.00 -4.27
C ARG A 533 -18.45 6.48 -5.05
N GLN A 534 -18.72 7.11 -6.18
CA GLN A 534 -19.78 6.73 -7.09
C GLN A 534 -19.32 6.79 -8.55
N VAL A 535 -20.08 6.15 -9.40
CA VAL A 535 -19.91 6.28 -10.86
C VAL A 535 -20.04 7.75 -11.26
N GLY A 536 -19.10 8.24 -12.08
CA GLY A 536 -19.00 9.63 -12.50
C GLY A 536 -17.97 10.44 -11.70
N ASP A 537 -17.52 9.97 -10.53
CA ASP A 537 -16.45 10.66 -9.80
C ASP A 537 -15.13 10.62 -10.59
N SER A 538 -14.38 11.73 -10.52
CA SER A 538 -13.02 11.82 -11.05
C SER A 538 -12.01 11.56 -9.93
N LEU A 539 -10.98 10.78 -10.25
CA LEU A 539 -9.89 10.49 -9.32
C LEU A 539 -8.55 10.36 -10.07
N THR A 540 -7.46 10.43 -9.33
CA THR A 540 -6.15 9.96 -9.78
C THR A 540 -5.99 8.54 -9.29
N ALA A 541 -5.86 7.59 -10.22
CA ALA A 541 -5.59 6.18 -9.93
C ALA A 541 -4.09 5.93 -10.03
N VAL A 542 -3.49 5.38 -8.97
CA VAL A 542 -2.05 5.10 -8.91
C VAL A 542 -1.84 3.61 -8.70
N GLY A 543 -0.93 3.02 -9.48
CA GLY A 543 -0.63 1.60 -9.36
C GLY A 543 0.26 1.05 -10.47
N HIS A 544 0.32 -0.27 -10.55
CA HIS A 544 1.11 -0.99 -11.54
C HIS A 544 0.25 -1.41 -12.73
N LEU A 545 0.78 -1.28 -13.93
CA LEU A 545 0.14 -1.81 -15.12
C LEU A 545 0.48 -3.30 -15.29
N ASP A 546 -0.52 -4.08 -15.71
CA ASP A 546 -0.39 -5.51 -15.96
C ASP A 546 -1.28 -5.95 -17.13
N LEU A 547 -1.05 -7.16 -17.63
CA LEU A 547 -1.86 -7.78 -18.67
C LEU A 547 -2.79 -8.83 -18.04
N ASN A 548 -4.10 -8.55 -18.06
CA ASN A 548 -5.09 -9.52 -17.66
C ASN A 548 -5.38 -10.48 -18.82
N LYS A 549 -5.14 -11.78 -18.60
CA LYS A 549 -5.46 -12.86 -19.53
C LYS A 549 -6.72 -13.59 -19.08
N TRP A 550 -7.81 -13.43 -19.82
CA TRP A 550 -9.07 -14.07 -19.51
C TRP A 550 -9.74 -14.59 -20.79
N GLN A 551 -10.10 -15.86 -20.84
CA GLN A 551 -10.78 -16.50 -21.98
C GLN A 551 -10.10 -16.17 -23.34
N ASN A 552 -8.77 -16.36 -23.44
CA ASN A 552 -7.95 -16.04 -24.61
C ASN A 552 -7.95 -14.55 -25.05
N ARG A 553 -8.42 -13.64 -24.17
CA ARG A 553 -8.29 -12.20 -24.40
C ARG A 553 -7.25 -11.62 -23.46
N ILE A 554 -6.36 -10.83 -24.02
CA ILE A 554 -5.35 -10.08 -23.28
C ILE A 554 -5.81 -8.62 -23.25
N SER A 555 -5.86 -8.01 -22.08
CA SER A 555 -6.26 -6.62 -21.92
C SER A 555 -5.44 -5.93 -20.83
N PRO A 556 -5.11 -4.64 -21.03
CA PRO A 556 -4.49 -3.83 -20.00
C PRO A 556 -5.34 -3.78 -18.73
N GLN A 557 -4.67 -3.78 -17.59
CA GLN A 557 -5.26 -3.63 -16.27
C GLN A 557 -4.35 -2.81 -15.37
N LEU A 558 -4.92 -1.99 -14.49
CA LEU A 558 -4.21 -1.28 -13.43
C LEU A 558 -4.46 -2.00 -12.09
N LEU A 559 -3.39 -2.46 -11.46
CA LEU A 559 -3.41 -2.94 -10.09
C LEU A 559 -3.20 -1.74 -9.16
N LEU A 560 -4.27 -1.32 -8.48
CA LEU A 560 -4.27 -0.11 -7.67
C LEU A 560 -3.39 -0.26 -6.42
N SER A 561 -2.46 0.64 -6.25
CA SER A 561 -1.68 0.84 -5.01
C SER A 561 -2.28 1.98 -4.19
N ASP A 562 -2.76 3.04 -4.84
CA ASP A 562 -3.37 4.19 -4.18
C ASP A 562 -4.40 4.88 -5.07
N ILE A 563 -5.22 5.73 -4.46
CA ILE A 563 -6.13 6.65 -5.15
C ILE A 563 -6.06 8.02 -4.51
N GLY A 564 -6.17 9.05 -5.31
CA GLY A 564 -6.30 10.43 -4.87
C GLY A 564 -7.43 11.14 -5.59
N VAL A 565 -7.74 12.31 -5.16
CA VAL A 565 -8.72 13.17 -5.84
C VAL A 565 -7.97 14.35 -6.42
N SER A 566 -8.12 14.57 -7.73
CA SER A 566 -7.62 15.78 -8.36
C SER A 566 -8.50 16.95 -7.93
N GLY A 567 -7.97 17.87 -7.13
CA GLY A 567 -8.73 18.97 -6.54
C GLY A 567 -9.54 18.58 -5.30
N ALA A 568 -10.59 19.34 -5.00
CA ALA A 568 -11.44 19.08 -3.84
C ALA A 568 -12.31 17.82 -4.02
N ALA A 569 -12.43 17.03 -2.95
CA ALA A 569 -13.36 15.90 -2.91
C ALA A 569 -14.82 16.40 -2.82
N TRP A 570 -15.72 15.79 -3.57
CA TRP A 570 -17.13 16.17 -3.58
C TRP A 570 -18.02 15.03 -3.12
N TYR A 571 -18.88 15.31 -2.14
CA TYR A 571 -19.81 14.35 -1.56
C TYR A 571 -21.24 14.85 -1.73
N ASP A 572 -21.99 14.21 -2.62
CA ASP A 572 -23.41 14.51 -2.81
C ASP A 572 -24.28 13.72 -1.83
N TRP A 573 -24.62 14.37 -0.72
CA TRP A 573 -25.44 13.80 0.35
C TRP A 573 -26.85 14.41 0.40
N ARG A 574 -27.33 14.96 -0.71
CA ARG A 574 -28.69 15.50 -0.82
C ARG A 574 -29.75 14.39 -0.68
N ALA A 575 -29.42 13.14 -1.03
CA ALA A 575 -30.31 12.00 -0.82
C ALA A 575 -30.23 11.46 0.60
N SER A 576 -31.33 10.98 1.16
CA SER A 576 -31.58 10.74 2.59
C SER A 576 -30.78 9.60 3.27
N GLY A 577 -29.90 8.86 2.57
CA GLY A 577 -29.24 7.66 3.11
C GLY A 577 -27.95 7.90 3.92
N GLN A 578 -27.38 9.11 3.93
CA GLN A 578 -26.04 9.37 4.47
C GLN A 578 -26.01 10.14 5.81
N GLN A 579 -27.17 10.41 6.40
CA GLN A 579 -27.28 11.29 7.58
C GLN A 579 -26.53 10.78 8.83
N GLY A 580 -26.31 9.46 8.97
CA GLY A 580 -25.56 8.89 10.09
C GLY A 580 -24.06 9.25 10.09
N ARG A 581 -23.49 9.48 8.91
CA ARG A 581 -22.06 9.82 8.73
C ARG A 581 -21.79 11.32 8.82
N LEU A 582 -22.80 12.12 8.51
CA LEU A 582 -22.70 13.58 8.49
C LEU A 582 -22.10 14.15 9.78
N TRP A 583 -22.44 13.57 10.91
CA TRP A 583 -22.03 14.04 12.24
C TRP A 583 -20.74 13.38 12.76
N GLN A 584 -20.10 12.54 11.95
CA GLN A 584 -18.81 11.90 12.25
C GLN A 584 -17.62 12.58 11.56
N LEU A 585 -17.88 13.61 10.73
CA LEU A 585 -16.84 14.36 10.05
C LEU A 585 -16.03 15.18 11.03
N ASP A 586 -14.70 15.18 10.85
CA ASP A 586 -13.75 15.98 11.61
C ASP A 586 -13.10 17.05 10.72
N GLN A 587 -12.59 18.11 11.33
CA GLN A 587 -11.96 19.26 10.64
C GLN A 587 -12.82 19.87 9.52
N VAL A 588 -14.14 19.86 9.68
CA VAL A 588 -15.08 20.45 8.73
C VAL A 588 -15.82 21.63 9.36
N VAL A 589 -16.24 22.60 8.54
CA VAL A 589 -17.20 23.62 8.93
C VAL A 589 -18.56 23.32 8.32
N TYR A 590 -19.56 23.21 9.18
CA TYR A 590 -20.97 23.10 8.78
C TYR A 590 -21.55 24.50 8.62
N VAL A 591 -22.13 24.77 7.46
CA VAL A 591 -22.72 26.08 7.16
C VAL A 591 -24.21 25.91 6.94
N CYS A 592 -25.01 26.71 7.64
CA CYS A 592 -26.45 26.74 7.54
C CYS A 592 -26.96 28.17 7.33
N GLN A 593 -28.24 28.26 6.90
CA GLN A 593 -28.89 29.54 6.67
C GLN A 593 -29.63 30.07 7.90
N ARG A 594 -30.18 29.14 8.72
CA ARG A 594 -31.10 29.49 9.79
C ARG A 594 -30.49 29.18 11.17
N GLU A 595 -30.57 30.14 12.11
CA GLU A 595 -30.17 29.95 13.50
C GLU A 595 -30.91 28.77 14.18
N ALA A 596 -32.15 28.52 13.79
CA ALA A 596 -32.91 27.38 14.33
C ALA A 596 -32.27 26.04 13.94
N VAL A 597 -31.70 25.90 12.74
CA VAL A 597 -30.96 24.71 12.32
C VAL A 597 -29.66 24.61 13.08
N LYS A 598 -28.93 25.71 13.24
CA LYS A 598 -27.72 25.80 14.04
C LYS A 598 -27.94 25.29 15.47
N ALA A 599 -28.99 25.78 16.14
CA ALA A 599 -29.34 25.35 17.50
C ALA A 599 -29.71 23.86 17.59
N GLN A 600 -30.39 23.34 16.56
CA GLN A 600 -30.85 21.94 16.54
C GLN A 600 -29.71 20.93 16.36
N VAL A 601 -28.64 21.30 15.64
CA VAL A 601 -27.55 20.36 15.28
C VAL A 601 -26.28 20.54 16.11
N SER A 602 -26.17 21.62 16.87
CA SER A 602 -24.97 21.97 17.65
C SER A 602 -24.45 20.88 18.59
N SER A 603 -25.33 20.04 19.15
CA SER A 603 -24.98 18.97 20.07
C SER A 603 -24.48 17.67 19.36
N ARG A 604 -24.45 17.64 18.04
CA ARG A 604 -24.11 16.44 17.26
C ARG A 604 -22.70 16.46 16.67
N LEU A 605 -21.99 17.57 16.82
CA LEU A 605 -20.70 17.79 16.16
C LEU A 605 -19.55 17.09 16.87
N GLN A 606 -18.54 16.67 16.09
CA GLN A 606 -17.29 16.17 16.62
C GLN A 606 -16.41 17.31 17.12
N PRO A 607 -15.54 17.06 18.14
CA PRO A 607 -14.50 18.01 18.52
C PRO A 607 -13.61 18.36 17.30
N GLY A 608 -13.31 19.63 17.07
CA GLY A 608 -12.53 20.07 15.91
C GLY A 608 -13.36 20.53 14.70
N SER A 609 -14.68 20.30 14.69
CA SER A 609 -15.59 20.81 13.66
C SER A 609 -16.29 22.11 14.09
N GLY A 610 -16.55 22.99 13.12
CA GLY A 610 -17.26 24.26 13.32
C GLY A 610 -18.71 24.21 12.84
N LEU A 611 -19.56 25.10 13.40
CA LEU A 611 -20.94 25.28 12.93
C LEU A 611 -21.25 26.76 12.89
N MET A 612 -21.60 27.27 11.72
CA MET A 612 -21.76 28.70 11.46
C MET A 612 -22.95 28.94 10.52
N THR A 613 -23.52 30.13 10.62
CA THR A 613 -24.37 30.64 9.52
C THR A 613 -23.49 31.10 8.36
N TYR A 614 -24.05 31.28 7.16
CA TYR A 614 -23.31 31.84 6.02
C TYR A 614 -22.67 33.20 6.37
N GLN A 615 -23.37 34.05 7.09
CA GLN A 615 -22.84 35.38 7.50
C GLN A 615 -21.65 35.23 8.47
N GLU A 616 -21.77 34.41 9.50
CA GLU A 616 -20.66 34.15 10.43
C GLU A 616 -19.45 33.53 9.74
N ALA A 617 -19.68 32.60 8.79
CA ALA A 617 -18.60 31.93 8.08
C ALA A 617 -17.83 32.86 7.12
N GLN A 618 -18.48 33.91 6.61
CA GLN A 618 -17.83 34.95 5.79
C GLN A 618 -16.85 35.81 6.61
N GLU A 619 -17.12 36.03 7.90
CA GLU A 619 -16.33 36.82 8.80
C GLU A 619 -15.29 36.03 9.60
N ALA A 620 -15.42 34.68 9.64
CA ALA A 620 -14.60 33.81 10.44
C ALA A 620 -13.27 33.43 9.76
N ASN A 621 -12.26 33.14 10.59
CA ASN A 621 -11.04 32.48 10.10
C ASN A 621 -11.30 30.97 9.94
N LEU A 622 -11.36 30.51 8.70
CA LEU A 622 -11.67 29.12 8.34
C LEU A 622 -10.44 28.23 8.12
N ALA A 623 -9.23 28.76 8.29
CA ALA A 623 -7.97 28.05 7.99
C ALA A 623 -7.77 26.71 8.72
N ASN A 624 -8.45 26.51 9.84
CA ASN A 624 -8.39 25.26 10.61
C ASN A 624 -9.30 24.15 10.08
N TYR A 625 -10.14 24.45 9.07
CA TYR A 625 -11.08 23.49 8.50
C TYR A 625 -10.62 23.07 7.12
N GLN A 626 -10.71 21.77 6.83
CA GLN A 626 -10.35 21.20 5.52
C GLN A 626 -11.58 20.96 4.64
N GLY A 627 -12.76 20.82 5.24
CA GLY A 627 -13.99 20.53 4.51
C GLY A 627 -15.12 21.53 4.77
N LEU A 628 -15.90 21.78 3.72
CA LEU A 628 -17.09 22.65 3.75
C LEU A 628 -18.37 21.79 3.62
N VAL A 629 -19.22 21.83 4.65
CA VAL A 629 -20.51 21.14 4.66
C VAL A 629 -21.63 22.14 4.49
N LEU A 630 -22.34 22.10 3.37
CA LEU A 630 -23.49 22.95 3.09
C LEU A 630 -24.77 22.26 3.57
N LEU A 631 -25.24 22.60 4.78
CA LEU A 631 -26.47 22.03 5.36
C LEU A 631 -27.74 22.53 4.71
N GLU A 632 -27.76 23.81 4.32
CA GLU A 632 -28.87 24.48 3.68
C GLU A 632 -28.36 25.30 2.49
N PRO A 633 -29.18 25.55 1.44
CA PRO A 633 -28.78 26.47 0.37
C PRO A 633 -28.63 27.92 0.90
N PRO A 634 -27.72 28.73 0.34
CA PRO A 634 -27.57 30.14 0.71
C PRO A 634 -28.78 30.97 0.26
N LYS A 635 -28.93 32.17 0.81
CA LYS A 635 -29.96 33.12 0.35
C LYS A 635 -29.70 33.63 -1.07
N GLN A 636 -28.44 33.75 -1.43
CA GLN A 636 -27.97 34.16 -2.76
C GLN A 636 -26.66 33.48 -3.07
N MET A 637 -26.35 33.26 -4.34
CA MET A 637 -25.14 32.53 -4.74
C MET A 637 -23.84 33.21 -4.30
N SER A 638 -23.82 34.55 -4.22
CA SER A 638 -22.65 35.31 -3.72
C SER A 638 -22.25 34.95 -2.29
N ASP A 639 -23.15 34.43 -1.45
CA ASP A 639 -22.83 33.98 -0.11
C ASP A 639 -21.95 32.70 -0.15
N LEU A 640 -22.18 31.84 -1.13
CA LEU A 640 -21.35 30.67 -1.40
C LEU A 640 -20.03 31.06 -2.07
N ASP A 641 -20.08 32.00 -3.03
CA ASP A 641 -18.90 32.43 -3.78
C ASP A 641 -17.78 32.92 -2.84
N GLN A 642 -18.15 33.71 -1.84
CA GLN A 642 -17.23 34.19 -0.83
C GLN A 642 -16.58 33.04 -0.03
N LEU A 643 -17.35 32.04 0.38
CA LEU A 643 -16.83 30.87 1.11
C LEU A 643 -15.87 30.04 0.26
N VAL A 644 -16.19 29.91 -1.03
CA VAL A 644 -15.36 29.16 -1.98
C VAL A 644 -14.03 29.89 -2.26
N LEU A 645 -14.05 31.21 -2.33
CA LEU A 645 -12.87 32.03 -2.60
C LEU A 645 -11.97 32.22 -1.38
N ASN A 646 -12.54 32.22 -0.17
CA ASN A 646 -11.80 32.49 1.06
C ASN A 646 -10.80 31.40 1.44
N GLN A 647 -10.95 30.16 0.92
CA GLN A 647 -10.08 29.05 1.28
C GLN A 647 -10.04 27.96 0.20
N ASP A 648 -8.90 27.25 0.13
CA ASP A 648 -8.74 26.03 -0.65
C ASP A 648 -9.32 24.82 0.10
N TRP A 649 -10.61 24.55 -0.16
CA TRP A 649 -11.30 23.42 0.45
C TRP A 649 -10.80 22.10 -0.12
N GLN A 650 -10.44 21.17 0.76
CA GLN A 650 -10.08 19.80 0.37
C GLN A 650 -11.33 18.95 0.10
N SER A 651 -12.48 19.33 0.69
CA SER A 651 -13.75 18.59 0.47
C SER A 651 -14.97 19.48 0.59
N TYR A 652 -15.98 19.13 -0.23
CA TYR A 652 -17.33 19.74 -0.21
C TYR A 652 -18.37 18.66 0.06
N TYR A 653 -19.28 18.90 1.01
CA TYR A 653 -20.39 18.02 1.35
C TYR A 653 -21.70 18.74 1.11
N LEU A 654 -22.49 18.25 0.16
CA LEU A 654 -23.75 18.85 -0.25
C LEU A 654 -24.92 18.13 0.44
N VAL A 655 -25.47 18.70 1.49
CA VAL A 655 -26.69 18.24 2.16
C VAL A 655 -27.89 19.04 1.66
N LEU A 656 -27.79 20.36 1.64
CA LEU A 656 -28.67 21.34 1.00
C LEU A 656 -30.16 21.13 1.32
N TYR A 657 -30.47 20.88 2.58
CA TYR A 657 -31.85 20.66 3.02
C TYR A 657 -32.68 21.95 2.91
N ALA A 658 -33.71 21.94 2.11
CA ALA A 658 -34.69 23.00 1.98
C ALA A 658 -36.05 22.56 2.54
N GLN A 659 -36.47 23.13 3.68
CA GLN A 659 -37.75 22.76 4.32
C GLN A 659 -38.97 23.14 3.47
N GLU A 660 -38.97 24.34 2.86
CA GLU A 660 -39.95 24.84 1.93
C GLU A 660 -39.23 25.34 0.67
N SER A 661 -39.30 24.57 -0.43
CA SER A 661 -38.61 24.95 -1.66
C SER A 661 -39.28 26.12 -2.35
N LYS A 662 -38.51 27.19 -2.50
CA LYS A 662 -38.97 28.39 -3.26
C LYS A 662 -38.96 28.14 -4.76
N TYR A 663 -37.98 27.31 -5.22
CA TYR A 663 -37.93 26.93 -6.63
C TYR A 663 -39.16 26.12 -7.08
N LEU A 664 -39.58 25.14 -6.28
CA LEU A 664 -40.77 24.35 -6.57
C LEU A 664 -42.05 25.17 -6.42
N ALA A 665 -42.07 26.15 -5.52
CA ALA A 665 -43.21 27.04 -5.38
C ALA A 665 -43.31 28.03 -6.54
N GLY A 666 -42.18 28.46 -7.12
CA GLY A 666 -42.11 29.44 -8.19
C GLY A 666 -42.39 30.89 -7.74
N LEU A 667 -42.33 31.81 -8.69
CA LEU A 667 -42.64 33.21 -8.47
C LEU A 667 -44.16 33.47 -8.70
N PRO A 668 -44.84 34.25 -7.83
CA PRO A 668 -46.22 34.66 -8.06
C PRO A 668 -46.28 35.60 -9.27
N GLN A 669 -47.31 35.39 -10.11
CA GLN A 669 -47.57 36.23 -11.27
C GLN A 669 -48.32 37.48 -10.87
N ARG A 670 -48.33 38.51 -11.74
CA ARG A 670 -49.09 39.74 -11.53
C ARG A 670 -50.57 39.46 -11.29
N ALA A 671 -51.13 38.45 -11.92
CA ALA A 671 -52.49 38.00 -11.71
C ALA A 671 -52.77 37.54 -10.27
N ASP A 672 -51.78 36.85 -9.65
CA ASP A 672 -51.91 36.36 -8.28
C ASP A 672 -51.89 37.53 -7.27
N PHE A 673 -51.00 38.50 -7.48
CA PHE A 673 -51.01 39.76 -6.69
C PHE A 673 -52.32 40.51 -6.82
N ALA A 674 -52.87 40.62 -8.02
CA ALA A 674 -54.17 41.26 -8.24
C ALA A 674 -55.34 40.48 -7.59
N LYS A 675 -55.25 39.15 -7.52
CA LYS A 675 -56.21 38.29 -6.86
C LYS A 675 -56.17 38.44 -5.34
N LEU A 676 -54.96 38.44 -4.76
CA LEU A 676 -54.78 38.70 -3.34
C LEU A 676 -55.22 40.09 -2.94
N TYR A 677 -54.87 41.13 -3.71
CA TYR A 677 -55.24 42.51 -3.42
C TYR A 677 -56.75 42.70 -3.43
N ARG A 678 -57.45 42.15 -4.44
CA ARG A 678 -58.93 42.16 -4.50
C ARG A 678 -59.59 41.50 -3.30
N TRP A 679 -59.01 40.44 -2.81
CA TRP A 679 -59.50 39.76 -1.61
C TRP A 679 -59.23 40.63 -0.37
N LEU A 680 -58.05 41.22 -0.23
CA LEU A 680 -57.63 42.03 0.91
C LEU A 680 -58.49 43.24 1.14
N ILE A 681 -58.86 43.95 0.09
CA ILE A 681 -59.70 45.22 0.23
C ILE A 681 -61.07 44.95 0.81
N SER A 682 -61.52 43.73 0.85
CA SER A 682 -62.81 43.33 1.41
C SER A 682 -62.71 42.76 2.85
N GLN A 683 -61.47 42.72 3.42
CA GLN A 683 -61.23 42.13 4.74
C GLN A 683 -61.05 43.22 5.81
N GLU A 684 -61.56 42.90 7.01
CA GLU A 684 -61.14 43.62 8.23
C GLU A 684 -59.75 43.16 8.64
N PRO A 685 -59.04 43.94 9.49
CA PRO A 685 -57.74 43.53 10.00
C PRO A 685 -57.75 42.14 10.62
N PHE A 686 -56.80 41.26 10.23
CA PHE A 686 -56.76 39.84 10.64
C PHE A 686 -55.37 39.40 10.97
N ASN A 687 -55.28 38.31 11.78
CA ASN A 687 -53.99 37.69 12.07
C ASN A 687 -53.58 36.80 10.91
N LEU A 688 -52.45 37.17 10.25
CA LEU A 688 -51.94 36.47 9.08
C LEU A 688 -51.59 34.98 9.38
N ARG A 689 -50.94 34.75 10.54
CA ARG A 689 -50.49 33.40 10.91
C ARG A 689 -51.67 32.45 11.10
N ALA A 690 -52.79 32.93 11.66
CA ALA A 690 -53.98 32.13 11.92
C ALA A 690 -54.73 31.81 10.63
N ARG A 691 -54.72 32.70 9.64
CA ARG A 691 -55.54 32.58 8.42
C ARG A 691 -54.76 32.22 7.16
N LEU A 692 -53.44 32.01 7.24
CA LEU A 692 -52.60 31.77 6.06
C LEU A 692 -53.04 30.55 5.26
N ALA A 693 -53.40 29.45 5.92
CA ALA A 693 -53.89 28.22 5.28
C ALA A 693 -55.24 28.40 4.59
N GLU A 694 -56.17 29.10 5.26
CA GLU A 694 -57.51 29.44 4.72
C GLU A 694 -57.36 30.29 3.46
N ILE A 695 -56.54 31.34 3.51
CA ILE A 695 -56.32 32.26 2.38
C ILE A 695 -55.66 31.53 1.21
N SER A 696 -54.65 30.71 1.49
CA SER A 696 -53.95 29.88 0.50
C SER A 696 -54.95 28.98 -0.26
N GLN A 697 -55.78 28.27 0.50
CA GLN A 697 -56.77 27.37 -0.07
C GLN A 697 -57.87 28.15 -0.82
N GLY A 698 -58.40 29.24 -0.25
CA GLY A 698 -59.47 30.05 -0.84
C GLY A 698 -59.05 30.75 -2.13
N LEU A 699 -57.82 31.19 -2.22
CA LEU A 699 -57.27 31.84 -3.40
C LEU A 699 -56.55 30.90 -4.37
N ALA A 700 -56.38 29.63 -4.00
CA ALA A 700 -55.61 28.64 -4.73
C ALA A 700 -54.18 29.18 -5.04
N ILE A 701 -53.52 29.75 -4.04
CA ILE A 701 -52.15 30.30 -4.10
C ILE A 701 -51.28 29.46 -3.15
N ASN A 702 -50.09 29.03 -3.62
CA ASN A 702 -49.15 28.28 -2.78
C ASN A 702 -48.82 29.07 -1.49
N PRO A 703 -48.82 28.44 -0.29
CA PRO A 703 -48.52 29.13 0.97
C PRO A 703 -47.18 29.86 0.99
N VAL A 704 -46.16 29.34 0.29
CA VAL A 704 -44.82 29.95 0.19
C VAL A 704 -44.88 31.25 -0.63
N GLN A 705 -45.61 31.20 -1.79
CA GLN A 705 -45.84 32.39 -2.60
C GLN A 705 -46.69 33.41 -1.84
N LEU A 706 -47.71 32.97 -1.12
CA LEU A 706 -48.61 33.83 -0.36
C LEU A 706 -47.84 34.61 0.74
N LYS A 707 -46.91 33.93 1.44
CA LYS A 707 -46.03 34.62 2.40
C LYS A 707 -45.20 35.72 1.71
N LEU A 708 -44.61 35.42 0.56
CA LEU A 708 -43.91 36.41 -0.23
C LEU A 708 -44.77 37.59 -0.59
N MET A 709 -45.96 37.33 -1.11
CA MET A 709 -46.89 38.37 -1.58
C MET A 709 -47.31 39.34 -0.46
N PHE A 710 -47.46 38.85 0.78
CA PHE A 710 -47.69 39.70 1.93
C PHE A 710 -46.51 40.57 2.27
N HIS A 711 -45.27 40.06 2.19
CA HIS A 711 -44.03 40.80 2.41
C HIS A 711 -43.88 41.89 1.32
N VAL A 712 -44.08 41.54 0.07
CA VAL A 712 -44.04 42.49 -1.05
C VAL A 712 -45.06 43.60 -0.88
N PHE A 713 -46.30 43.25 -0.49
CA PHE A 713 -47.37 44.27 -0.24
C PHE A 713 -47.04 45.16 0.98
N TYR A 714 -46.40 44.64 2.01
CA TYR A 714 -45.94 45.41 3.14
C TYR A 714 -44.85 46.43 2.74
N GLU A 715 -43.80 45.99 2.02
CA GLU A 715 -42.77 46.88 1.52
C GLU A 715 -43.27 47.93 0.52
N ALA A 716 -44.19 47.52 -0.33
CA ALA A 716 -44.81 48.42 -1.31
C ALA A 716 -45.86 49.36 -0.69
N GLY A 717 -46.15 49.25 0.63
CA GLY A 717 -47.11 50.10 1.33
C GLY A 717 -48.57 49.81 1.08
N PHE A 718 -48.90 48.59 0.53
CA PHE A 718 -50.29 48.18 0.31
C PHE A 718 -50.98 47.70 1.60
N VAL A 719 -50.20 47.12 2.50
CA VAL A 719 -50.66 46.65 3.81
C VAL A 719 -49.68 47.10 4.93
N SER A 720 -50.21 47.25 6.13
CA SER A 720 -49.40 47.31 7.34
C SER A 720 -49.48 45.97 8.08
N ILE A 721 -48.37 45.58 8.73
CA ILE A 721 -48.33 44.40 9.55
C ILE A 721 -47.79 44.80 10.92
N GLN A 722 -48.65 44.75 11.96
CA GLN A 722 -48.29 45.07 13.34
C GLN A 722 -48.72 43.90 14.24
N GLU A 723 -47.80 43.34 15.01
CA GLU A 723 -48.03 42.20 15.90
C GLU A 723 -48.76 41.02 15.17
N GLY A 724 -48.45 40.80 13.89
CA GLY A 724 -49.04 39.75 13.04
C GLY A 724 -50.46 40.08 12.54
N GLN A 725 -51.00 41.26 12.85
CA GLN A 725 -52.27 41.78 12.27
C GLN A 725 -51.98 42.48 10.95
N VAL A 726 -52.68 42.10 9.91
CA VAL A 726 -52.61 42.70 8.58
C VAL A 726 -53.78 43.61 8.38
N ALA A 727 -53.51 44.86 7.95
CA ALA A 727 -54.53 45.82 7.58
C ALA A 727 -54.15 46.50 6.24
N VAL A 728 -55.12 46.74 5.38
CA VAL A 728 -54.96 47.42 4.08
C VAL A 728 -54.75 48.92 4.32
N GLN A 729 -53.79 49.53 3.63
CA GLN A 729 -53.53 50.95 3.65
C GLN A 729 -54.39 51.72 2.63
N GLU A 730 -55.17 52.68 3.04
CA GLU A 730 -56.07 53.45 2.15
C GLU A 730 -55.29 54.21 1.04
N ALA A 731 -54.11 54.69 1.31
CA ALA A 731 -53.22 55.36 0.34
C ALA A 731 -52.79 54.47 -0.83
N SER A 732 -52.86 53.14 -0.68
CA SER A 732 -52.46 52.16 -1.70
C SER A 732 -53.35 52.11 -2.95
N ARG A 733 -54.55 52.68 -2.87
CA ARG A 733 -55.54 52.65 -3.99
C ARG A 733 -55.12 53.40 -5.25
N HIS A 734 -54.06 54.24 -5.16
CA HIS A 734 -53.58 55.08 -6.24
C HIS A 734 -52.07 54.95 -6.53
N GLN A 735 -51.38 53.96 -5.96
CA GLN A 735 -49.97 53.69 -6.21
C GLN A 735 -49.77 52.77 -7.41
N ASN A 736 -48.92 53.23 -8.33
CA ASN A 736 -48.41 52.39 -9.41
C ASN A 736 -46.97 51.96 -9.03
N THR A 737 -46.84 50.90 -8.22
CA THR A 737 -45.55 50.43 -7.71
C THR A 737 -45.16 49.18 -8.46
N ASN A 738 -43.89 49.12 -8.89
CA ASN A 738 -43.36 47.87 -9.44
C ASN A 738 -43.03 46.90 -8.28
N LEU A 739 -43.86 45.84 -8.14
CA LEU A 739 -43.76 44.89 -7.05
C LEU A 739 -42.50 44.03 -7.15
N GLU A 740 -41.95 43.84 -8.35
CA GLU A 740 -40.72 43.07 -8.60
C GLU A 740 -39.46 43.79 -8.13
N GLU A 741 -39.53 45.10 -7.91
CA GLU A 741 -38.43 45.91 -7.40
C GLU A 741 -38.31 45.90 -5.87
N THR A 742 -39.27 45.35 -5.16
CA THR A 742 -39.22 45.22 -3.70
C THR A 742 -38.05 44.32 -3.24
N ALA A 743 -37.46 44.63 -2.07
CA ALA A 743 -36.38 43.84 -1.52
C ALA A 743 -36.83 42.39 -1.25
N ALA A 744 -38.07 42.19 -0.78
CA ALA A 744 -38.63 40.87 -0.53
C ALA A 744 -38.72 40.01 -1.81
N TYR A 745 -39.18 40.64 -2.94
CA TYR A 745 -39.26 39.90 -4.20
C TYR A 745 -37.88 39.50 -4.72
N ARG A 746 -36.94 40.46 -4.76
CA ARG A 746 -35.57 40.17 -5.20
C ARG A 746 -34.87 39.14 -4.31
N ALA A 747 -35.04 39.20 -2.99
CA ALA A 747 -34.48 38.21 -2.07
C ALA A 747 -35.08 36.80 -2.28
N TYR A 748 -36.38 36.75 -2.58
CA TYR A 748 -37.00 35.46 -2.90
C TYR A 748 -36.49 34.89 -4.22
N GLN A 749 -36.36 35.73 -5.25
CA GLN A 749 -35.81 35.32 -6.54
C GLN A 749 -34.37 34.81 -6.40
N ALA A 750 -33.51 35.56 -5.68
CA ALA A 750 -32.15 35.15 -5.43
C ALA A 750 -32.07 33.78 -4.71
N ALA A 751 -32.94 33.54 -3.72
CA ALA A 751 -33.00 32.28 -3.03
C ALA A 751 -33.54 31.14 -3.91
N MET A 752 -34.46 31.41 -4.80
CA MET A 752 -34.98 30.47 -5.80
C MET A 752 -33.86 30.07 -6.78
N ASP A 753 -33.08 31.05 -7.27
CA ASP A 753 -31.93 30.81 -8.17
C ASP A 753 -30.86 29.98 -7.47
N SER A 754 -30.62 30.23 -6.17
CA SER A 754 -29.68 29.42 -5.36
C SER A 754 -30.15 27.96 -5.21
N GLU A 755 -31.43 27.74 -4.94
CA GLU A 755 -32.01 26.39 -4.89
C GLU A 755 -31.90 25.69 -6.26
N GLN A 756 -32.18 26.36 -7.35
CA GLN A 756 -32.03 25.84 -8.69
C GLN A 756 -30.61 25.41 -8.97
N ALA A 757 -29.63 26.25 -8.65
CA ALA A 757 -28.21 26.06 -8.93
C ALA A 757 -27.55 24.99 -8.04
N LEU A 758 -28.08 24.72 -6.84
CA LEU A 758 -27.44 23.83 -5.86
C LEU A 758 -28.30 22.61 -5.51
N VAL A 759 -29.61 22.78 -5.27
CA VAL A 759 -30.47 21.67 -4.84
C VAL A 759 -30.90 20.83 -6.02
N PHE A 760 -31.21 21.44 -7.16
CA PHE A 760 -31.76 20.80 -8.35
C PHE A 760 -30.76 20.62 -9.48
N ALA A 761 -29.56 21.18 -9.38
CA ALA A 761 -28.48 20.97 -10.34
C ALA A 761 -27.80 19.61 -10.14
N THR A 762 -27.17 19.08 -11.18
CA THR A 762 -26.32 17.90 -11.09
C THR A 762 -25.02 18.23 -10.34
N LEU A 763 -24.37 17.22 -9.77
CA LEU A 763 -23.08 17.43 -9.09
C LEU A 763 -22.03 18.05 -10.03
N ASP A 764 -22.00 17.62 -11.30
CA ASP A 764 -21.05 18.15 -12.29
C ASP A 764 -21.31 19.64 -12.58
N GLN A 765 -22.58 20.07 -12.65
CA GLN A 765 -22.91 21.50 -12.80
C GLN A 765 -22.43 22.34 -11.61
N ILE A 766 -22.53 21.79 -10.39
CA ILE A 766 -22.05 22.49 -9.18
C ILE A 766 -20.52 22.54 -9.17
N LYS A 767 -19.84 21.47 -9.52
CA LYS A 767 -18.38 21.41 -9.67
C LYS A 767 -17.87 22.45 -10.69
N GLU A 768 -18.52 22.49 -11.84
CA GLU A 768 -18.16 23.45 -12.89
C GLU A 768 -18.40 24.90 -12.47
N TYR A 769 -19.49 25.17 -11.75
CA TYR A 769 -19.76 26.46 -11.16
C TYR A 769 -18.64 26.91 -10.20
N VAL A 770 -18.25 26.04 -9.25
CA VAL A 770 -17.16 26.34 -8.29
C VAL A 770 -15.83 26.50 -9.00
N LYS A 771 -15.52 25.68 -10.01
CA LYS A 771 -14.29 25.82 -10.81
C LYS A 771 -14.24 27.18 -11.51
N ARG A 772 -15.35 27.65 -12.08
CA ARG A 772 -15.45 28.95 -12.75
C ARG A 772 -15.25 30.12 -11.81
N ILE A 773 -15.71 30.02 -10.55
CA ILE A 773 -15.51 31.08 -9.55
C ILE A 773 -14.04 31.17 -9.15
N ARG A 774 -13.33 30.05 -9.10
CA ARG A 774 -11.91 30.01 -8.71
C ARG A 774 -10.94 30.35 -9.84
N SER A 775 -11.35 30.24 -11.11
CA SER A 775 -10.58 30.66 -12.30
C SER A 775 -10.66 32.17 -12.50
#